data_16bc63b4c2e3b180ea4086dd72881046
#
_entry.id   16bc63b4c2e3b180ea4086dd72881046
#
_cell.length_a   1.000
_cell.length_b   1.000
_cell.length_c   1.000
_cell.angle_alpha   90.00
_cell.angle_beta   90.00
_cell.angle_gamma   90.00
#
_symmetry.space_group_name_H-M   'P 1'
#
loop_
_entity.id
_entity.type
_entity.pdbx_description
1 polymer ?
#
loop_
_entity_poly.entity_id
_entity_poly.type
_entity_poly.pdbx_seq_one_letter_code
_entity_poly.pdbx_strand_id
1 'polypeptide(L)'
;MMAKKSTPQTLNFDKDLFKRSVLYNVKTLYRKTLEEATPQQIFQAVAYAIKDAVVDKWMTTQQEFEKQDPKTVYYMSMEFLMGRALGNNIINLQAYKPVKEALDELGLDLNVIEDQEPDAALGNGGLGRLAACFLDSLATLGYAAYGCGIRYRYGMFKQEIRDGYQVEVPDNWLADGNPFELRRPEYAKTVKFGGYVNVHVDENGRSNFVQEGYQSVRAIPYDLPIVGYGNGIVNTLRIWDAEAVECFQLDSFDKGEYQKAVEQENLARNIVEVLYPNDNHYAGKELRLKQQYFFISASVQEAVAKYMRKHDDIRKFHEKVTFQLNDTHPTVAVAELMRILMDEYYLTWDEAWEVTTKTCAYTNHTIMSEALEKWPIELFSRLLPRIYQIIEEINRRFIQRIQQMYPGNQDKIRKMAIIYDGQVKMAHLAIAAGYSVNGVARLHTEILKKQELKDFYEMMPEKFNNKTNGITQRRFLLHGNPLLADWVTAHVGDDWITDLPKINKLKVYADDEKAQQEFMNIKYQNKVRLAKYILEHNGIEVDPRSIFDVQVKRLHEYKRQLLNILHVMYLYNQLKDNPEMDFYPRTFIFGAKAAAGYYNAKMTIKLINSVADVVNNDPAINGKIKVVFIENYRVSNAELIFAAADVSEQISTASKEASGTGNMKFMLNGALTLGTMDGANVEIVEEVGEENAFIFGLSSDEVIKYENYGGYDPMEIFNNDPDIRRVLMQLINGTYAPNDPDRFRTLYNSLLNTLSTAKADTYFILKDFKSYAETHRRVEAAYRDEKRWAKSAILNVACSGKFTSDRTIQEYVDEIWHLDKVVLPKKTK
;
A
#
# COMPACT_ATOMS: atom_id res chain seq x y z
N MET A 1 -11.54 34.13 -32.13
CA MET A 1 -10.59 33.08 -32.56
C MET A 1 -10.92 31.83 -31.75
N MET A 2 -11.59 30.87 -32.38
CA MET A 2 -11.92 29.58 -31.73
C MET A 2 -10.64 28.75 -31.60
N ALA A 3 -10.28 28.39 -30.37
CA ALA A 3 -9.18 27.47 -30.13
C ALA A 3 -9.52 26.08 -30.70
N LYS A 4 -8.71 25.62 -31.65
CA LYS A 4 -8.80 24.27 -32.21
C LYS A 4 -8.61 23.26 -31.06
N LYS A 5 -9.67 22.46 -30.77
CA LYS A 5 -9.57 21.27 -29.94
C LYS A 5 -8.47 20.37 -30.53
N SER A 6 -7.40 20.15 -29.76
CA SER A 6 -6.41 19.12 -30.10
C SER A 6 -7.04 17.76 -29.82
N THR A 7 -7.33 17.03 -30.87
CA THR A 7 -7.68 15.60 -30.79
C THR A 7 -6.51 14.87 -30.09
N PRO A 8 -6.77 13.99 -29.10
CA PRO A 8 -5.71 13.17 -28.52
C PRO A 8 -5.03 12.37 -29.62
N GLN A 9 -3.71 12.40 -29.66
CA GLN A 9 -2.92 11.58 -30.56
C GLN A 9 -3.09 10.13 -30.13
N THR A 10 -3.91 9.35 -30.84
CA THR A 10 -3.90 7.88 -30.71
C THR A 10 -2.48 7.41 -31.01
N LEU A 11 -1.83 6.84 -29.98
CA LEU A 11 -0.58 6.10 -30.17
C LEU A 11 -0.89 4.98 -31.17
N ASN A 12 -0.29 5.02 -32.36
CA ASN A 12 -0.50 4.00 -33.39
C ASN A 12 0.07 2.65 -32.88
N PHE A 13 -0.82 1.82 -32.30
CA PHE A 13 -0.52 0.45 -31.96
C PHE A 13 -0.75 -0.42 -33.20
N ASP A 14 0.29 -1.11 -33.67
CA ASP A 14 0.21 -1.98 -34.84
C ASP A 14 -0.34 -3.36 -34.44
N LYS A 15 -1.63 -3.57 -34.75
CA LYS A 15 -2.36 -4.82 -34.45
C LYS A 15 -1.72 -6.04 -35.15
N ASP A 16 -1.32 -5.90 -36.39
CA ASP A 16 -0.78 -7.02 -37.17
C ASP A 16 0.64 -7.39 -36.72
N LEU A 17 1.45 -6.40 -36.39
CA LEU A 17 2.74 -6.64 -35.75
C LEU A 17 2.60 -7.35 -34.42
N PHE A 18 1.64 -6.92 -33.60
CA PHE A 18 1.35 -7.56 -32.32
C PHE A 18 0.95 -9.04 -32.50
N LYS A 19 0.04 -9.36 -33.41
CA LYS A 19 -0.36 -10.76 -33.70
C LYS A 19 0.85 -11.61 -34.10
N ARG A 20 1.67 -11.10 -35.02
CA ARG A 20 2.90 -11.79 -35.43
C ARG A 20 3.85 -12.02 -34.26
N SER A 21 4.01 -11.02 -33.40
CA SER A 21 4.84 -11.12 -32.19
C SER A 21 4.34 -12.19 -31.23
N VAL A 22 3.03 -12.27 -30.99
CA VAL A 22 2.44 -13.32 -30.13
C VAL A 22 2.75 -14.72 -30.69
N LEU A 23 2.47 -14.95 -31.97
CA LEU A 23 2.75 -16.25 -32.60
C LEU A 23 4.24 -16.60 -32.61
N TYR A 24 5.10 -15.60 -32.89
CA TYR A 24 6.54 -15.76 -32.84
C TYR A 24 7.03 -16.13 -31.44
N ASN A 25 6.50 -15.46 -30.39
CA ASN A 25 6.87 -15.72 -28.99
C ASN A 25 6.44 -17.13 -28.56
N VAL A 26 5.23 -17.58 -28.91
CA VAL A 26 4.80 -18.98 -28.62
C VAL A 26 5.78 -19.98 -29.24
N LYS A 27 6.14 -19.76 -30.50
CA LYS A 27 7.07 -20.65 -31.22
C LYS A 27 8.48 -20.63 -30.61
N THR A 28 9.02 -19.46 -30.33
CA THR A 28 10.43 -19.33 -29.93
C THR A 28 10.69 -19.60 -28.46
N LEU A 29 9.76 -19.24 -27.58
CA LEU A 29 9.89 -19.48 -26.14
C LEU A 29 9.55 -20.94 -25.79
N TYR A 30 8.56 -21.54 -26.46
CA TYR A 30 8.03 -22.85 -26.07
C TYR A 30 8.12 -23.93 -27.13
N ARG A 31 8.54 -23.60 -28.35
CA ARG A 31 8.61 -24.52 -29.48
C ARG A 31 7.26 -25.22 -29.73
N LYS A 32 6.16 -24.44 -29.69
CA LYS A 32 4.77 -24.91 -29.84
C LYS A 32 3.99 -24.06 -30.85
N THR A 33 2.89 -24.61 -31.34
CA THR A 33 1.83 -23.83 -31.98
C THR A 33 0.90 -23.21 -30.96
N LEU A 34 -0.01 -22.32 -31.36
CA LEU A 34 -0.96 -21.69 -30.46
C LEU A 34 -1.91 -22.71 -29.81
N GLU A 35 -2.32 -23.73 -30.58
CA GLU A 35 -3.23 -24.80 -30.15
C GLU A 35 -2.57 -25.74 -29.13
N GLU A 36 -1.26 -25.89 -29.17
CA GLU A 36 -0.49 -26.74 -28.26
C GLU A 36 -0.07 -26.00 -26.98
N ALA A 37 -0.10 -24.66 -26.99
CA ALA A 37 0.36 -23.86 -25.88
C ALA A 37 -0.64 -23.86 -24.73
N THR A 38 -0.13 -23.93 -23.49
CA THR A 38 -0.97 -23.75 -22.30
C THR A 38 -1.41 -22.29 -22.14
N PRO A 39 -2.51 -22.00 -21.41
CA PRO A 39 -2.93 -20.63 -21.13
C PRO A 39 -1.82 -19.77 -20.53
N GLN A 40 -1.00 -20.32 -19.63
CA GLN A 40 0.15 -19.63 -19.03
C GLN A 40 1.22 -19.28 -20.08
N GLN A 41 1.50 -20.18 -21.02
CA GLN A 41 2.46 -19.94 -22.09
C GLN A 41 1.94 -18.87 -23.07
N ILE A 42 0.64 -18.86 -23.35
CA ILE A 42 -0.01 -17.81 -24.15
C ILE A 42 0.08 -16.45 -23.44
N PHE A 43 -0.20 -16.41 -22.14
CA PHE A 43 -0.02 -15.19 -21.35
C PHE A 43 1.40 -14.64 -21.49
N GLN A 44 2.42 -15.46 -21.29
CA GLN A 44 3.82 -15.05 -21.42
C GLN A 44 4.10 -14.49 -22.82
N ALA A 45 3.64 -15.16 -23.86
CA ALA A 45 3.84 -14.72 -25.24
C ALA A 45 3.18 -13.38 -25.54
N VAL A 46 1.96 -13.16 -25.03
CA VAL A 46 1.22 -11.88 -25.12
C VAL A 46 1.94 -10.78 -24.34
N ALA A 47 2.37 -11.07 -23.12
CA ALA A 47 3.08 -10.13 -22.26
C ALA A 47 4.41 -9.65 -22.91
N TYR A 48 5.18 -10.56 -23.50
CA TYR A 48 6.38 -10.19 -24.25
C TYR A 48 6.06 -9.32 -25.49
N ALA A 49 4.96 -9.61 -26.21
CA ALA A 49 4.55 -8.79 -27.34
C ALA A 49 4.15 -7.36 -26.93
N ILE A 50 3.49 -7.21 -25.77
CA ILE A 50 3.19 -5.89 -25.18
C ILE A 50 4.48 -5.21 -24.71
N LYS A 51 5.40 -5.95 -24.08
CA LYS A 51 6.70 -5.41 -23.64
C LYS A 51 7.49 -4.81 -24.80
N ASP A 52 7.47 -5.42 -26.00
CA ASP A 52 8.15 -4.88 -27.16
C ASP A 52 7.68 -3.44 -27.47
N ALA A 53 6.37 -3.21 -27.45
CA ALA A 53 5.78 -1.87 -27.64
C ALA A 53 6.12 -0.88 -26.51
N VAL A 54 6.27 -1.39 -25.28
CA VAL A 54 6.65 -0.57 -24.11
C VAL A 54 8.13 -0.18 -24.18
N VAL A 55 9.02 -1.10 -24.53
CA VAL A 55 10.48 -0.88 -24.52
C VAL A 55 10.88 0.25 -25.47
N ASP A 56 10.29 0.35 -26.66
CA ASP A 56 10.57 1.44 -27.61
C ASP A 56 10.26 2.83 -26.99
N LYS A 57 9.15 2.92 -26.27
CA LYS A 57 8.74 4.14 -25.56
C LYS A 57 9.64 4.40 -24.35
N TRP A 58 10.01 3.34 -23.63
CA TRP A 58 10.91 3.42 -22.49
C TRP A 58 12.29 3.97 -22.89
N MET A 59 12.84 3.46 -23.98
CA MET A 59 14.11 3.97 -24.56
C MET A 59 13.99 5.44 -24.95
N THR A 60 12.91 5.82 -25.65
CA THR A 60 12.67 7.21 -26.03
C THR A 60 12.55 8.13 -24.80
N THR A 61 11.85 7.68 -23.76
CA THR A 61 11.74 8.42 -22.50
C THR A 61 13.11 8.63 -21.86
N GLN A 62 13.94 7.59 -21.78
CA GLN A 62 15.30 7.70 -21.21
C GLN A 62 16.17 8.67 -21.99
N GLN A 63 16.13 8.63 -23.32
CA GLN A 63 16.87 9.56 -24.18
C GLN A 63 16.44 11.02 -23.94
N GLU A 64 15.13 11.27 -23.80
CA GLU A 64 14.64 12.62 -23.52
C GLU A 64 14.98 13.07 -22.10
N PHE A 65 14.99 12.18 -21.09
CA PHE A 65 15.47 12.50 -19.75
C PHE A 65 16.97 12.86 -19.76
N GLU A 66 17.78 12.13 -20.52
CA GLU A 66 19.21 12.48 -20.70
C GLU A 66 19.37 13.85 -21.36
N LYS A 67 18.56 14.18 -22.35
CA LYS A 67 18.65 15.44 -23.09
C LYS A 67 18.12 16.64 -22.30
N GLN A 68 16.93 16.51 -21.67
CA GLN A 68 16.26 17.60 -20.96
C GLN A 68 16.78 17.80 -19.55
N ASP A 69 17.44 16.79 -18.98
CA ASP A 69 18.03 16.82 -17.64
C ASP A 69 17.06 17.29 -16.54
N PRO A 70 15.85 16.71 -16.43
CA PRO A 70 14.89 17.14 -15.45
C PRO A 70 15.31 16.70 -14.05
N LYS A 71 14.86 17.43 -13.03
CA LYS A 71 14.95 16.96 -11.64
C LYS A 71 14.16 15.66 -11.49
N THR A 72 14.75 14.66 -10.87
CA THR A 72 14.19 13.31 -10.72
C THR A 72 13.85 13.01 -9.27
N VAL A 73 12.65 12.50 -9.01
CA VAL A 73 12.27 11.94 -7.71
C VAL A 73 12.57 10.45 -7.66
N TYR A 74 13.20 10.02 -6.58
CA TYR A 74 13.38 8.62 -6.21
C TYR A 74 12.42 8.31 -5.07
N TYR A 75 11.34 7.60 -5.39
CA TYR A 75 10.34 7.19 -4.41
C TYR A 75 10.79 5.90 -3.76
N MET A 76 11.28 6.01 -2.52
CA MET A 76 11.88 4.90 -1.77
C MET A 76 10.84 4.24 -0.87
N SER A 77 10.52 3.00 -1.14
CA SER A 77 9.51 2.26 -0.38
C SER A 77 9.92 0.81 -0.16
N MET A 78 9.62 0.32 1.04
CA MET A 78 9.79 -1.10 1.39
C MET A 78 8.87 -2.00 0.58
N GLU A 79 7.76 -1.45 0.08
CA GLU A 79 6.75 -2.20 -0.66
C GLU A 79 6.16 -1.42 -1.84
N PHE A 80 5.85 -2.15 -2.92
CA PHE A 80 5.11 -1.67 -4.08
C PHE A 80 4.04 -2.70 -4.45
N LEU A 81 2.80 -2.45 -4.06
CA LEU A 81 1.68 -3.35 -4.34
C LEU A 81 1.14 -3.12 -5.75
N MET A 82 1.87 -3.60 -6.75
CA MET A 82 1.61 -3.31 -8.17
C MET A 82 0.36 -4.00 -8.71
N GLY A 83 0.05 -5.21 -8.24
CA GLY A 83 -0.95 -6.05 -8.88
C GLY A 83 -0.47 -6.61 -10.22
N ARG A 84 -1.41 -6.99 -11.08
CA ARG A 84 -1.14 -7.47 -12.44
C ARG A 84 -0.76 -6.31 -13.37
N ALA A 85 0.19 -6.55 -14.26
CA ALA A 85 0.76 -5.53 -15.13
C ALA A 85 0.17 -5.51 -16.56
N LEU A 86 -0.21 -6.67 -17.12
CA LEU A 86 -0.60 -6.78 -18.51
C LEU A 86 -1.74 -5.83 -18.89
N GLY A 87 -2.89 -5.95 -18.22
CA GLY A 87 -4.07 -5.13 -18.50
C GLY A 87 -3.82 -3.64 -18.29
N ASN A 88 -3.10 -3.29 -17.23
CA ASN A 88 -2.73 -1.90 -16.95
C ASN A 88 -1.83 -1.30 -18.05
N ASN A 89 -0.86 -2.06 -18.53
CA ASN A 89 0.01 -1.63 -19.62
C ASN A 89 -0.75 -1.46 -20.94
N ILE A 90 -1.64 -2.40 -21.26
CA ILE A 90 -2.51 -2.33 -22.45
C ILE A 90 -3.37 -1.04 -22.42
N ILE A 91 -3.98 -0.75 -21.26
CA ILE A 91 -4.82 0.45 -21.11
C ILE A 91 -4.00 1.73 -21.19
N ASN A 92 -2.87 1.80 -20.51
CA ASN A 92 -2.04 3.01 -20.50
C ASN A 92 -1.36 3.27 -21.86
N LEU A 93 -1.11 2.22 -22.64
CA LEU A 93 -0.71 2.34 -24.06
C LEU A 93 -1.86 2.79 -24.97
N GLN A 94 -3.10 2.88 -24.48
CA GLN A 94 -4.33 3.08 -25.27
C GLN A 94 -4.51 1.99 -26.35
N ALA A 95 -4.07 0.77 -26.05
CA ALA A 95 -4.03 -0.35 -27.00
C ALA A 95 -5.13 -1.39 -26.75
N TYR A 96 -6.08 -1.14 -25.83
CA TYR A 96 -7.08 -2.15 -25.43
C TYR A 96 -7.87 -2.70 -26.63
N LYS A 97 -8.43 -1.82 -27.47
CA LYS A 97 -9.24 -2.22 -28.61
C LYS A 97 -8.44 -3.03 -29.65
N PRO A 98 -7.30 -2.54 -30.19
CA PRO A 98 -6.54 -3.31 -31.16
C PRO A 98 -5.94 -4.61 -30.60
N VAL A 99 -5.59 -4.67 -29.32
CA VAL A 99 -5.13 -5.91 -28.67
C VAL A 99 -6.27 -6.92 -28.55
N LYS A 100 -7.44 -6.49 -28.07
CA LYS A 100 -8.61 -7.37 -27.97
C LYS A 100 -9.01 -7.93 -29.34
N GLU A 101 -9.11 -7.09 -30.36
CA GLU A 101 -9.43 -7.52 -31.72
C GLU A 101 -8.40 -8.53 -32.27
N ALA A 102 -7.11 -8.28 -32.01
CA ALA A 102 -6.04 -9.19 -32.44
C ALA A 102 -6.15 -10.56 -31.76
N LEU A 103 -6.46 -10.59 -30.46
CA LEU A 103 -6.63 -11.83 -29.70
C LEU A 103 -7.90 -12.58 -30.13
N ASP A 104 -9.03 -11.87 -30.32
CA ASP A 104 -10.26 -12.45 -30.82
C ASP A 104 -10.04 -13.11 -32.21
N GLU A 105 -9.27 -12.48 -33.11
CA GLU A 105 -8.89 -13.07 -34.41
C GLU A 105 -7.99 -14.32 -34.28
N LEU A 106 -7.29 -14.46 -33.18
CA LEU A 106 -6.50 -15.66 -32.84
C LEU A 106 -7.31 -16.70 -32.06
N GLY A 107 -8.58 -16.43 -31.77
CA GLY A 107 -9.45 -17.33 -30.97
C GLY A 107 -9.13 -17.30 -29.49
N LEU A 108 -8.53 -16.21 -28.98
CA LEU A 108 -8.10 -16.06 -27.60
C LEU A 108 -8.95 -15.03 -26.85
N ASP A 109 -9.29 -15.32 -25.59
CA ASP A 109 -9.99 -14.40 -24.70
C ASP A 109 -8.98 -13.63 -23.83
N LEU A 110 -8.97 -12.31 -23.92
CA LEU A 110 -8.07 -11.45 -23.14
C LEU A 110 -8.26 -11.64 -21.63
N ASN A 111 -9.51 -11.83 -21.15
CA ASN A 111 -9.76 -12.01 -19.73
C ASN A 111 -9.14 -13.32 -19.20
N VAL A 112 -9.24 -14.39 -19.97
CA VAL A 112 -8.59 -15.67 -19.62
C VAL A 112 -7.08 -15.53 -19.59
N ILE A 113 -6.50 -14.74 -20.49
CA ILE A 113 -5.07 -14.47 -20.53
C ILE A 113 -4.64 -13.65 -19.32
N GLU A 114 -5.34 -12.57 -19.00
CA GLU A 114 -5.04 -11.72 -17.82
C GLU A 114 -5.13 -12.52 -16.51
N ASP A 115 -6.05 -13.50 -16.40
CA ASP A 115 -6.21 -14.34 -15.23
C ASP A 115 -5.03 -15.31 -14.99
N GLN A 116 -4.16 -15.52 -15.99
CA GLN A 116 -2.94 -16.31 -15.82
C GLN A 116 -1.82 -15.54 -15.11
N GLU A 117 -1.87 -14.20 -15.09
CA GLU A 117 -0.84 -13.38 -14.45
C GLU A 117 -0.97 -13.43 -12.92
N PRO A 118 0.09 -13.84 -12.19
CA PRO A 118 0.11 -13.70 -10.75
C PRO A 118 0.23 -12.23 -10.35
N ASP A 119 -0.41 -11.85 -9.25
CA ASP A 119 -0.12 -10.54 -8.64
C ASP A 119 1.35 -10.50 -8.21
N ALA A 120 2.05 -9.41 -8.50
CA ALA A 120 3.41 -9.23 -8.02
C ALA A 120 3.41 -9.09 -6.47
N ALA A 121 4.06 -10.03 -5.79
CA ALA A 121 4.08 -10.11 -4.33
C ALA A 121 5.07 -9.11 -3.69
N LEU A 122 5.09 -7.88 -4.17
CA LEU A 122 6.02 -6.81 -3.78
C LEU A 122 5.43 -5.86 -2.73
N GLY A 123 4.24 -6.13 -2.21
CA GLY A 123 3.57 -5.27 -1.23
C GLY A 123 2.52 -6.00 -0.42
N ASN A 124 2.05 -5.33 0.62
CA ASN A 124 1.10 -5.89 1.59
C ASN A 124 -0.22 -5.14 1.65
N GLY A 125 -0.19 -3.81 1.72
CA GLY A 125 -1.38 -3.03 2.02
C GLY A 125 -1.38 -1.61 1.45
N GLY A 126 -1.97 -0.68 2.20
CA GLY A 126 -2.20 0.71 1.77
C GLY A 126 -0.94 1.47 1.38
N LEU A 127 0.14 1.31 2.15
CA LEU A 127 1.42 1.96 1.88
C LEU A 127 2.01 1.54 0.53
N GLY A 128 2.02 0.23 0.25
CA GLY A 128 2.53 -0.31 -1.01
C GLY A 128 1.64 0.01 -2.21
N ARG A 129 0.32 0.02 -2.02
CA ARG A 129 -0.59 0.40 -3.11
C ARG A 129 -0.53 1.89 -3.42
N LEU A 130 -0.34 2.73 -2.40
CA LEU A 130 -0.11 4.16 -2.59
C LEU A 130 1.14 4.41 -3.45
N ALA A 131 2.25 3.74 -3.13
CA ALA A 131 3.48 3.82 -3.91
C ALA A 131 3.24 3.45 -5.39
N ALA A 132 2.47 2.39 -5.65
CA ALA A 132 2.11 1.96 -7.00
C ALA A 132 1.23 3.00 -7.72
N CYS A 133 0.24 3.58 -7.05
CA CYS A 133 -0.60 4.66 -7.61
C CYS A 133 0.23 5.92 -7.93
N PHE A 134 1.18 6.26 -7.08
CA PHE A 134 2.06 7.42 -7.28
C PHE A 134 2.97 7.25 -8.49
N LEU A 135 3.49 6.05 -8.72
CA LEU A 135 4.28 5.77 -9.94
C LEU A 135 3.44 5.94 -11.22
N ASP A 136 2.22 5.43 -11.22
CA ASP A 136 1.27 5.60 -12.34
C ASP A 136 1.00 7.10 -12.60
N SER A 137 0.73 7.87 -11.56
CA SER A 137 0.47 9.31 -11.66
C SER A 137 1.69 10.11 -12.11
N LEU A 138 2.89 9.80 -11.60
CA LEU A 138 4.14 10.45 -12.03
C LEU A 138 4.40 10.26 -13.52
N ALA A 139 4.23 9.04 -14.03
CA ALA A 139 4.38 8.75 -15.44
C ALA A 139 3.29 9.46 -16.28
N THR A 140 2.04 9.40 -15.85
CA THR A 140 0.91 10.01 -16.59
C THR A 140 1.01 11.54 -16.62
N LEU A 141 1.49 12.17 -15.56
CA LEU A 141 1.70 13.62 -15.50
C LEU A 141 2.97 14.09 -16.21
N GLY A 142 3.88 13.18 -16.58
CA GLY A 142 5.09 13.49 -17.32
C GLY A 142 6.28 13.91 -16.48
N TYR A 143 6.39 13.40 -15.25
CA TYR A 143 7.52 13.68 -14.35
C TYR A 143 8.51 12.52 -14.32
N ALA A 144 9.81 12.84 -14.32
CA ALA A 144 10.88 11.85 -14.22
C ALA A 144 10.93 11.26 -12.79
N ALA A 145 10.77 9.96 -12.68
CA ALA A 145 10.72 9.27 -11.40
C ALA A 145 11.28 7.85 -11.47
N TYR A 146 11.88 7.43 -10.36
CA TYR A 146 12.22 6.04 -10.08
C TYR A 146 11.46 5.58 -8.82
N GLY A 147 10.81 4.41 -8.89
CA GLY A 147 10.50 3.65 -7.68
C GLY A 147 11.73 2.84 -7.27
N CYS A 148 12.04 2.79 -5.98
CA CYS A 148 13.18 2.02 -5.44
C CYS A 148 12.69 1.09 -4.34
N GLY A 149 12.88 -0.23 -4.53
CA GLY A 149 12.45 -1.25 -3.58
C GLY A 149 13.26 -2.54 -3.68
N ILE A 150 12.71 -3.62 -3.11
CA ILE A 150 13.32 -4.95 -3.11
C ILE A 150 12.54 -5.88 -4.03
N ARG A 151 13.26 -6.72 -4.80
CA ARG A 151 12.70 -7.82 -5.58
C ARG A 151 12.50 -9.04 -4.68
N TYR A 152 11.40 -9.02 -3.90
CA TYR A 152 11.08 -10.18 -3.05
C TYR A 152 10.76 -11.41 -3.90
N ARG A 153 11.33 -12.56 -3.53
CA ARG A 153 11.06 -13.84 -4.22
C ARG A 153 9.70 -14.42 -3.88
N TYR A 154 9.31 -14.28 -2.61
CA TYR A 154 8.02 -14.75 -2.11
C TYR A 154 7.15 -13.59 -1.59
N GLY A 155 7.76 -12.43 -1.34
CA GLY A 155 7.09 -11.21 -0.93
C GLY A 155 6.24 -11.36 0.32
N MET A 156 5.00 -10.87 0.26
CA MET A 156 3.99 -11.15 1.27
C MET A 156 3.43 -12.55 1.06
N PHE A 157 3.26 -13.31 2.15
CA PHE A 157 2.74 -14.67 2.08
C PHE A 157 1.39 -14.76 1.32
N LYS A 158 1.15 -15.90 0.69
CA LYS A 158 -0.17 -16.30 0.26
C LYS A 158 -0.95 -16.80 1.47
N GLN A 159 -2.18 -16.33 1.65
CA GLN A 159 -3.05 -16.77 2.72
C GLN A 159 -3.89 -17.95 2.27
N GLU A 160 -3.87 -19.03 3.05
CA GLU A 160 -4.84 -20.12 2.97
C GLU A 160 -5.67 -20.13 4.25
N ILE A 161 -6.93 -20.54 4.12
CA ILE A 161 -7.80 -20.76 5.28
C ILE A 161 -7.98 -22.26 5.47
N ARG A 162 -7.50 -22.78 6.61
CA ARG A 162 -7.62 -24.20 6.98
C ARG A 162 -8.32 -24.27 8.33
N ASP A 163 -9.44 -25.00 8.38
CA ASP A 163 -10.29 -25.08 9.58
C ASP A 163 -10.64 -23.68 10.17
N GLY A 164 -10.85 -22.71 9.31
CA GLY A 164 -11.15 -21.33 9.67
C GLY A 164 -9.94 -20.49 10.12
N TYR A 165 -8.75 -21.07 10.21
CA TYR A 165 -7.52 -20.35 10.58
C TYR A 165 -6.76 -19.84 9.35
N GLN A 166 -6.14 -18.70 9.50
CA GLN A 166 -5.12 -18.25 8.54
C GLN A 166 -3.90 -19.15 8.62
N VAL A 167 -3.47 -19.65 7.49
CA VAL A 167 -2.19 -20.36 7.29
C VAL A 167 -1.38 -19.58 6.27
N GLU A 168 -0.15 -19.21 6.62
CA GLU A 168 0.77 -18.53 5.74
C GLU A 168 1.56 -19.55 4.91
N VAL A 169 1.50 -19.42 3.60
CA VAL A 169 2.31 -20.22 2.66
C VAL A 169 3.11 -19.32 1.73
N PRO A 170 4.24 -19.78 1.20
CA PRO A 170 5.02 -18.98 0.26
C PRO A 170 4.20 -18.60 -0.98
N ASP A 171 4.28 -17.36 -1.42
CA ASP A 171 3.71 -16.90 -2.70
C ASP A 171 4.79 -16.96 -3.78
N ASN A 172 4.87 -18.07 -4.50
CA ASN A 172 5.86 -18.30 -5.54
C ASN A 172 5.46 -17.58 -6.86
N TRP A 173 5.27 -16.28 -6.81
CA TRP A 173 4.80 -15.47 -7.94
C TRP A 173 5.80 -15.41 -9.12
N LEU A 174 7.08 -15.74 -8.88
CA LEU A 174 8.14 -15.77 -9.89
C LEU A 174 8.41 -17.18 -10.45
N ALA A 175 7.55 -18.17 -10.18
CA ALA A 175 7.78 -19.53 -10.63
C ALA A 175 8.05 -19.66 -12.13
N ASP A 176 7.31 -18.91 -12.94
CA ASP A 176 7.45 -18.89 -14.41
C ASP A 176 8.20 -17.61 -14.91
N GLY A 177 8.87 -16.90 -13.99
CA GLY A 177 9.52 -15.62 -14.29
C GLY A 177 8.53 -14.46 -14.44
N ASN A 178 9.07 -13.26 -14.61
CA ASN A 178 8.28 -12.05 -14.86
C ASN A 178 8.63 -11.49 -16.26
N PRO A 179 7.72 -11.54 -17.24
CA PRO A 179 8.01 -11.12 -18.59
C PRO A 179 8.31 -9.62 -18.72
N PHE A 180 7.87 -8.79 -17.77
CA PHE A 180 8.05 -7.34 -17.82
C PHE A 180 9.36 -6.84 -17.23
N GLU A 181 10.06 -7.65 -16.40
CA GLU A 181 11.31 -7.21 -15.78
C GLU A 181 12.52 -7.32 -16.69
N LEU A 182 13.48 -6.42 -16.50
CA LEU A 182 14.80 -6.43 -17.15
C LEU A 182 15.90 -6.47 -16.10
N ARG A 183 16.72 -7.52 -16.08
CA ARG A 183 17.89 -7.62 -15.21
C ARG A 183 18.99 -6.69 -15.74
N ARG A 184 19.55 -5.83 -14.88
CA ARG A 184 20.52 -4.77 -15.25
C ARG A 184 21.82 -4.92 -14.46
N PRO A 185 22.62 -5.97 -14.71
CA PRO A 185 23.84 -6.24 -13.95
C PRO A 185 24.93 -5.14 -14.10
N GLU A 186 24.87 -4.34 -15.15
CA GLU A 186 25.75 -3.19 -15.39
C GLU A 186 25.59 -2.07 -14.35
N TYR A 187 24.49 -2.04 -13.60
CA TYR A 187 24.24 -1.10 -12.52
C TYR A 187 24.35 -1.75 -11.12
N ALA A 188 24.92 -2.94 -11.04
CA ALA A 188 25.13 -3.62 -9.76
C ALA A 188 25.93 -2.77 -8.78
N LYS A 189 25.58 -2.91 -7.47
CA LYS A 189 26.27 -2.23 -6.36
C LYS A 189 26.65 -3.22 -5.29
N THR A 190 27.71 -2.91 -4.56
CA THR A 190 28.10 -3.67 -3.38
C THR A 190 27.57 -2.99 -2.13
N VAL A 191 26.94 -3.78 -1.26
CA VAL A 191 26.43 -3.33 0.05
C VAL A 191 27.19 -4.07 1.14
N LYS A 192 27.66 -3.35 2.17
CA LYS A 192 28.50 -3.86 3.25
C LYS A 192 27.72 -3.91 4.56
N PHE A 193 27.86 -5.01 5.29
CA PHE A 193 27.27 -5.22 6.60
C PHE A 193 28.33 -5.64 7.63
N GLY A 194 28.21 -5.17 8.86
CA GLY A 194 29.06 -5.57 9.97
C GLY A 194 30.50 -5.04 9.87
N GLY A 195 31.40 -5.74 10.51
CA GLY A 195 32.78 -5.28 10.61
C GLY A 195 32.99 -4.16 11.62
N TYR A 196 33.99 -3.36 11.41
CA TYR A 196 34.39 -2.23 12.24
C TYR A 196 34.94 -1.10 11.36
N VAL A 197 35.03 0.12 11.91
CA VAL A 197 35.52 1.28 11.19
C VAL A 197 36.91 1.66 11.70
N ASN A 198 37.90 1.66 10.81
CA ASN A 198 39.22 2.22 11.03
C ASN A 198 39.32 3.65 10.49
N VAL A 199 40.07 4.48 11.22
CA VAL A 199 40.34 5.87 10.81
C VAL A 199 41.78 5.96 10.39
N HIS A 200 42.00 6.26 9.13
CA HIS A 200 43.35 6.51 8.57
C HIS A 200 43.45 8.02 8.28
N VAL A 201 44.54 8.63 8.75
CA VAL A 201 44.84 10.02 8.44
C VAL A 201 45.77 10.05 7.23
N ASP A 202 45.34 10.72 6.14
CA ASP A 202 46.16 10.84 4.94
C ASP A 202 47.30 11.88 5.11
N GLU A 203 48.14 12.02 4.09
CA GLU A 203 49.30 12.94 4.09
C GLU A 203 48.87 14.42 4.22
N ASN A 204 47.60 14.73 3.94
CA ASN A 204 47.02 16.09 4.04
C ASN A 204 46.31 16.31 5.39
N GLY A 205 46.39 15.36 6.33
CA GLY A 205 45.74 15.42 7.63
C GLY A 205 44.23 15.15 7.60
N ARG A 206 43.69 14.56 6.52
CA ARG A 206 42.29 14.20 6.42
C ARG A 206 42.04 12.83 7.03
N SER A 207 41.00 12.70 7.80
CA SER A 207 40.51 11.44 8.35
C SER A 207 39.70 10.68 7.28
N ASN A 208 40.20 9.50 6.89
CA ASN A 208 39.52 8.57 6.01
C ASN A 208 38.92 7.43 6.85
N PHE A 209 37.60 7.25 6.77
CA PHE A 209 36.87 6.22 7.48
C PHE A 209 36.75 4.98 6.59
N VAL A 210 37.36 3.88 7.00
CA VAL A 210 37.41 2.63 6.23
C VAL A 210 36.73 1.53 7.01
N GLN A 211 35.69 0.95 6.46
CA GLN A 211 35.02 -0.22 7.03
C GLN A 211 35.80 -1.47 6.66
N GLU A 212 36.16 -2.26 7.66
CA GLU A 212 36.92 -3.50 7.52
C GLU A 212 36.23 -4.68 8.19
N GLY A 213 36.56 -5.91 7.81
CA GLY A 213 35.95 -7.12 8.37
C GLY A 213 34.46 -7.26 8.07
N TYR A 214 34.00 -6.59 7.07
CA TYR A 214 32.58 -6.58 6.66
C TYR A 214 32.22 -7.81 5.83
N GLN A 215 30.94 -8.16 5.83
CA GLN A 215 30.31 -9.05 4.88
C GLN A 215 29.72 -8.21 3.73
N SER A 216 29.95 -8.60 2.49
CA SER A 216 29.42 -7.88 1.32
C SER A 216 28.36 -8.69 0.58
N VAL A 217 27.38 -7.98 0.06
CA VAL A 217 26.34 -8.53 -0.79
C VAL A 217 26.30 -7.70 -2.07
N ARG A 218 26.14 -8.36 -3.20
CA ARG A 218 25.96 -7.70 -4.50
C ARG A 218 24.49 -7.46 -4.76
N ALA A 219 24.10 -6.20 -4.87
CA ALA A 219 22.75 -5.79 -5.25
C ALA A 219 22.64 -5.66 -6.77
N ILE A 220 21.73 -6.41 -7.39
CA ILE A 220 21.49 -6.41 -8.84
C ILE A 220 20.10 -5.82 -9.10
N PRO A 221 19.99 -4.71 -9.87
CA PRO A 221 18.69 -4.14 -10.14
C PRO A 221 17.96 -4.89 -11.26
N TYR A 222 16.65 -4.98 -11.07
CA TYR A 222 15.67 -5.40 -12.06
C TYR A 222 14.72 -4.22 -12.31
N ASP A 223 14.60 -3.81 -13.57
CA ASP A 223 13.80 -2.67 -13.98
C ASP A 223 12.44 -3.15 -14.51
N LEU A 224 11.36 -2.54 -14.00
CA LEU A 224 9.99 -2.73 -14.47
C LEU A 224 9.48 -1.43 -15.08
N PRO A 225 8.78 -1.48 -16.22
CA PRO A 225 8.25 -0.28 -16.85
C PRO A 225 7.00 0.22 -16.15
N ILE A 226 6.92 1.53 -15.97
CA ILE A 226 5.75 2.24 -15.48
C ILE A 226 5.21 3.12 -16.59
N VAL A 227 4.19 2.65 -17.26
CA VAL A 227 3.63 3.28 -18.47
C VAL A 227 2.67 4.39 -18.09
N GLY A 228 2.92 5.60 -18.57
CA GLY A 228 1.99 6.72 -18.45
C GLY A 228 0.81 6.59 -19.43
N TYR A 229 -0.36 7.07 -19.03
CA TYR A 229 -1.57 6.98 -19.84
C TYR A 229 -1.50 7.89 -21.08
N GLY A 230 -1.40 7.29 -22.25
CA GLY A 230 -1.54 7.96 -23.54
C GLY A 230 -0.49 9.03 -23.89
N ASN A 231 0.56 9.22 -23.09
CA ASN A 231 1.57 10.26 -23.30
C ASN A 231 2.93 9.76 -23.82
N GLY A 232 3.11 8.44 -23.91
CA GLY A 232 4.35 7.82 -24.35
C GLY A 232 5.48 7.79 -23.33
N ILE A 233 5.29 8.37 -22.15
CA ILE A 233 6.26 8.34 -21.04
C ILE A 233 6.25 6.96 -20.40
N VAL A 234 7.44 6.41 -20.15
CA VAL A 234 7.65 5.18 -19.39
C VAL A 234 8.72 5.44 -18.34
N ASN A 235 8.32 5.49 -17.08
CA ASN A 235 9.21 5.55 -15.94
C ASN A 235 9.66 4.16 -15.48
N THR A 236 10.52 4.09 -14.50
CA THR A 236 11.16 2.84 -14.04
C THR A 236 10.83 2.58 -12.56
N LEU A 237 10.34 1.38 -12.27
CA LEU A 237 10.41 0.78 -10.94
C LEU A 237 11.67 -0.10 -10.90
N ARG A 238 12.66 0.30 -10.11
CA ARG A 238 13.92 -0.44 -9.91
C ARG A 238 13.89 -1.18 -8.60
N ILE A 239 13.88 -2.50 -8.68
CA ILE A 239 13.86 -3.39 -7.53
C ILE A 239 15.15 -4.20 -7.49
N TRP A 240 15.72 -4.37 -6.29
CA TRP A 240 17.03 -4.96 -6.10
C TRP A 240 16.94 -6.42 -5.66
N ASP A 241 17.62 -7.31 -6.38
CA ASP A 241 17.89 -8.68 -5.97
C ASP A 241 19.26 -8.75 -5.31
N ALA A 242 19.51 -9.78 -4.49
CA ALA A 242 20.73 -9.99 -3.76
C ALA A 242 21.46 -11.24 -4.25
N GLU A 243 22.76 -11.08 -4.56
CA GLU A 243 23.65 -12.17 -4.94
C GLU A 243 24.90 -12.15 -4.05
N ALA A 244 25.52 -13.31 -3.83
CA ALA A 244 26.79 -13.36 -3.16
C ALA A 244 27.90 -12.72 -4.04
N VAL A 245 28.85 -12.03 -3.41
CA VAL A 245 30.03 -11.51 -4.10
C VAL A 245 30.98 -12.67 -4.45
N GLU A 246 31.24 -13.54 -3.48
CA GLU A 246 31.90 -14.81 -3.68
C GLU A 246 30.85 -15.89 -3.90
N CYS A 247 30.73 -16.31 -5.14
CA CYS A 247 29.78 -17.35 -5.52
C CYS A 247 30.23 -18.71 -4.94
N PHE A 248 29.67 -19.77 -5.42
CA PHE A 248 29.87 -21.15 -5.05
C PHE A 248 31.33 -21.50 -4.68
N GLN A 249 31.54 -22.02 -3.47
CA GLN A 249 32.87 -22.42 -2.97
C GLN A 249 33.20 -23.86 -3.42
N LEU A 250 33.87 -23.99 -4.55
CA LEU A 250 34.16 -25.29 -5.14
C LEU A 250 35.04 -26.17 -4.22
N ASP A 251 36.01 -25.59 -3.52
CA ASP A 251 36.85 -26.33 -2.59
C ASP A 251 36.10 -26.97 -1.42
N SER A 252 35.08 -26.27 -0.91
CA SER A 252 34.18 -26.79 0.13
C SER A 252 33.29 -27.90 -0.42
N PHE A 253 32.77 -27.72 -1.64
CA PHE A 253 31.95 -28.70 -2.32
C PHE A 253 32.73 -30.02 -2.57
N ASP A 254 33.96 -29.91 -3.06
CA ASP A 254 34.83 -31.07 -3.33
C ASP A 254 35.18 -31.85 -2.08
N LYS A 255 35.16 -31.18 -0.89
CA LYS A 255 35.35 -31.82 0.43
C LYS A 255 34.06 -32.44 1.01
N GLY A 256 32.92 -32.35 0.30
CA GLY A 256 31.62 -32.80 0.77
C GLY A 256 30.94 -31.84 1.74
N GLU A 257 31.42 -30.62 1.90
CA GLU A 257 30.83 -29.54 2.73
C GLU A 257 29.77 -28.75 1.93
N TYR A 258 28.75 -29.44 1.43
CA TYR A 258 27.79 -28.88 0.47
C TYR A 258 27.03 -27.67 0.99
N GLN A 259 26.68 -27.65 2.28
CA GLN A 259 25.98 -26.49 2.88
C GLN A 259 26.91 -25.27 2.95
N LYS A 260 28.18 -25.48 3.32
CA LYS A 260 29.17 -24.41 3.39
C LYS A 260 29.49 -23.83 2.00
N ALA A 261 29.45 -24.69 0.97
CA ALA A 261 29.73 -24.29 -0.41
C ALA A 261 28.72 -23.24 -0.94
N VAL A 262 27.50 -23.20 -0.40
CA VAL A 262 26.40 -22.27 -0.77
C VAL A 262 26.01 -21.31 0.35
N GLU A 263 26.75 -21.24 1.44
CA GLU A 263 26.40 -20.45 2.62
C GLU A 263 26.26 -18.96 2.30
N GLN A 264 27.20 -18.39 1.56
CA GLN A 264 27.18 -16.98 1.17
C GLN A 264 26.00 -16.64 0.26
N GLU A 265 25.66 -17.55 -0.66
CA GLU A 265 24.48 -17.41 -1.51
C GLU A 265 23.19 -17.43 -0.69
N ASN A 266 23.09 -18.31 0.30
CA ASN A 266 21.91 -18.39 1.17
C ASN A 266 21.78 -17.14 2.05
N LEU A 267 22.87 -16.60 2.59
CA LEU A 267 22.86 -15.37 3.39
C LEU A 267 22.42 -14.16 2.56
N ALA A 268 22.88 -14.05 1.30
CA ALA A 268 22.43 -13.01 0.39
C ALA A 268 20.95 -13.16 0.05
N ARG A 269 20.50 -14.39 -0.30
CA ARG A 269 19.11 -14.68 -0.65
C ARG A 269 18.14 -14.35 0.47
N ASN A 270 18.46 -14.61 1.73
CA ASN A 270 17.60 -14.32 2.88
C ASN A 270 17.12 -12.86 2.90
N ILE A 271 17.95 -11.92 2.44
CA ILE A 271 17.59 -10.49 2.42
C ILE A 271 16.37 -10.21 1.54
N VAL A 272 16.19 -10.96 0.45
CA VAL A 272 15.18 -10.72 -0.58
C VAL A 272 14.08 -11.80 -0.66
N GLU A 273 13.96 -12.66 0.34
CA GLU A 273 12.98 -13.73 0.33
C GLU A 273 11.56 -13.22 0.65
N VAL A 274 11.40 -12.58 1.81
CA VAL A 274 10.10 -12.27 2.41
C VAL A 274 9.97 -10.80 2.79
N LEU A 275 8.86 -10.19 2.44
CA LEU A 275 8.47 -8.86 2.92
C LEU A 275 8.00 -8.96 4.38
N TYR A 276 8.50 -8.09 5.25
CA TYR A 276 8.20 -8.05 6.69
C TYR A 276 8.39 -9.40 7.38
N PRO A 277 9.63 -9.93 7.42
CA PRO A 277 9.91 -11.15 8.18
C PRO A 277 9.50 -10.97 9.65
N ASN A 278 9.11 -12.07 10.29
CA ASN A 278 8.71 -12.08 11.69
C ASN A 278 9.85 -11.53 12.58
N ASP A 279 9.60 -10.45 13.31
CA ASP A 279 10.53 -9.73 14.15
C ASP A 279 10.30 -9.92 15.67
N ASN A 280 9.56 -10.95 16.04
CA ASN A 280 9.40 -11.34 17.46
C ASN A 280 10.70 -11.87 18.07
N HIS A 281 11.72 -12.13 17.26
CA HIS A 281 13.05 -12.58 17.66
C HIS A 281 14.15 -11.71 17.06
N TYR A 282 15.34 -11.76 17.67
CA TYR A 282 16.48 -10.92 17.29
C TYR A 282 16.91 -11.07 15.82
N ALA A 283 16.98 -12.31 15.31
CA ALA A 283 17.37 -12.57 13.93
C ALA A 283 16.41 -11.94 12.89
N GLY A 284 15.12 -11.91 13.20
CA GLY A 284 14.12 -11.25 12.37
C GLY A 284 14.26 -9.73 12.37
N LYS A 285 14.56 -9.12 13.52
CA LYS A 285 14.86 -7.68 13.61
C LYS A 285 16.11 -7.33 12.80
N GLU A 286 17.18 -8.11 12.94
CA GLU A 286 18.41 -7.94 12.18
C GLU A 286 18.16 -8.04 10.67
N LEU A 287 17.38 -9.04 10.24
CA LEU A 287 17.03 -9.21 8.82
C LEU A 287 16.24 -8.02 8.27
N ARG A 288 15.29 -7.48 9.01
CA ARG A 288 14.55 -6.28 8.60
C ARG A 288 15.43 -5.07 8.43
N LEU A 289 16.39 -4.86 9.32
CA LEU A 289 17.36 -3.76 9.20
C LEU A 289 18.30 -3.98 7.99
N LYS A 290 18.73 -5.22 7.75
CA LYS A 290 19.49 -5.59 6.55
C LYS A 290 18.73 -5.26 5.27
N GLN A 291 17.45 -5.59 5.19
CA GLN A 291 16.59 -5.28 4.04
C GLN A 291 16.55 -3.79 3.76
N GLN A 292 16.33 -2.98 4.78
CA GLN A 292 16.25 -1.52 4.65
C GLN A 292 17.57 -0.95 4.12
N TYR A 293 18.69 -1.29 4.74
CA TYR A 293 19.99 -0.78 4.30
C TYR A 293 20.38 -1.32 2.92
N PHE A 294 20.05 -2.58 2.62
CA PHE A 294 20.36 -3.20 1.33
C PHE A 294 19.80 -2.40 0.14
N PHE A 295 18.49 -2.17 0.09
CA PHE A 295 17.92 -1.49 -1.07
C PHE A 295 18.21 0.02 -1.07
N ILE A 296 18.33 0.62 0.10
CA ILE A 296 18.64 2.04 0.23
C ILE A 296 20.07 2.33 -0.19
N SER A 297 21.06 1.56 0.31
CA SER A 297 22.45 1.74 -0.09
C SER A 297 22.62 1.59 -1.61
N ALA A 298 22.06 0.53 -2.18
CA ALA A 298 22.10 0.29 -3.62
C ALA A 298 21.45 1.45 -4.41
N SER A 299 20.28 1.92 -3.99
CA SER A 299 19.53 2.99 -4.65
C SER A 299 20.25 4.34 -4.57
N VAL A 300 20.77 4.69 -3.41
CA VAL A 300 21.51 5.95 -3.21
C VAL A 300 22.81 5.96 -3.99
N GLN A 301 23.59 4.86 -3.94
CA GLN A 301 24.82 4.70 -4.73
C GLN A 301 24.56 4.89 -6.23
N GLU A 302 23.49 4.28 -6.78
CA GLU A 302 23.20 4.42 -8.21
C GLU A 302 22.65 5.80 -8.56
N ALA A 303 21.85 6.43 -7.71
CA ALA A 303 21.40 7.80 -7.93
C ALA A 303 22.57 8.78 -7.99
N VAL A 304 23.54 8.66 -7.10
CA VAL A 304 24.78 9.46 -7.11
C VAL A 304 25.61 9.16 -8.35
N ALA A 305 25.84 7.89 -8.69
CA ALA A 305 26.59 7.50 -9.88
C ALA A 305 25.96 8.02 -11.17
N LYS A 306 24.61 7.95 -11.27
CA LYS A 306 23.87 8.48 -12.42
C LYS A 306 24.04 10.01 -12.54
N TYR A 307 23.91 10.71 -11.44
CA TYR A 307 24.11 12.17 -11.40
C TYR A 307 25.53 12.54 -11.84
N MET A 308 26.55 11.88 -11.31
CA MET A 308 27.97 12.17 -11.59
C MET A 308 28.41 11.77 -13.01
N ARG A 309 27.66 10.97 -13.74
CA ARG A 309 27.94 10.73 -15.17
C ARG A 309 27.73 11.98 -16.03
N LYS A 310 26.96 12.95 -15.54
CA LYS A 310 26.55 14.14 -16.29
C LYS A 310 26.99 15.45 -15.64
N HIS A 311 27.18 15.48 -14.34
CA HIS A 311 27.47 16.66 -13.57
C HIS A 311 28.81 16.53 -12.84
N ASP A 312 29.55 17.63 -12.70
CA ASP A 312 30.90 17.63 -12.14
C ASP A 312 30.92 18.02 -10.65
N ASP A 313 29.86 18.63 -10.13
CA ASP A 313 29.79 19.12 -8.75
C ASP A 313 28.70 18.41 -7.93
N ILE A 314 29.12 17.52 -7.05
CA ILE A 314 28.22 16.76 -6.17
C ILE A 314 27.47 17.67 -5.16
N ARG A 315 27.96 18.87 -4.87
CA ARG A 315 27.30 19.84 -3.97
C ARG A 315 25.95 20.29 -4.49
N LYS A 316 25.72 20.17 -5.80
CA LYS A 316 24.47 20.51 -6.49
C LYS A 316 23.53 19.32 -6.68
N PHE A 317 23.83 18.18 -6.09
CA PHE A 317 23.04 16.95 -6.23
C PHE A 317 21.56 17.18 -5.95
N HIS A 318 21.24 17.94 -4.91
CA HIS A 318 19.87 18.26 -4.50
C HIS A 318 19.07 19.10 -5.54
N GLU A 319 19.76 19.77 -6.47
CA GLU A 319 19.09 20.53 -7.53
C GLU A 319 18.45 19.60 -8.59
N LYS A 320 18.98 18.36 -8.72
CA LYS A 320 18.57 17.38 -9.74
C LYS A 320 17.98 16.09 -9.16
N VAL A 321 18.09 15.88 -7.86
CA VAL A 321 17.65 14.64 -7.19
C VAL A 321 16.91 14.96 -5.90
N THR A 322 15.79 14.31 -5.68
CA THR A 322 15.09 14.29 -4.40
C THR A 322 14.72 12.87 -4.03
N PHE A 323 14.90 12.51 -2.75
CA PHE A 323 14.53 11.23 -2.17
C PHE A 323 13.26 11.42 -1.33
N GLN A 324 12.16 10.76 -1.74
CA GLN A 324 10.97 10.70 -0.91
C GLN A 324 10.98 9.42 -0.09
N LEU A 325 11.04 9.57 1.22
CA LEU A 325 11.05 8.47 2.18
C LEU A 325 9.60 8.08 2.52
N ASN A 326 9.16 6.94 1.99
CA ASN A 326 7.82 6.42 2.24
C ASN A 326 7.77 5.67 3.57
N ASP A 327 7.29 6.33 4.63
CA ASP A 327 7.43 5.97 6.02
C ASP A 327 8.91 6.02 6.51
N THR A 328 9.22 5.38 7.65
CA THR A 328 10.58 5.39 8.24
C THR A 328 11.48 4.30 7.68
N HIS A 329 10.95 3.34 6.93
CA HIS A 329 11.71 2.21 6.38
C HIS A 329 12.94 2.63 5.57
N PRO A 330 12.90 3.70 4.74
CA PRO A 330 14.05 4.15 3.97
C PRO A 330 14.91 5.20 4.69
N THR A 331 14.70 5.49 5.95
CA THR A 331 15.36 6.62 6.63
C THR A 331 16.88 6.52 6.71
N VAL A 332 17.46 5.31 6.65
CA VAL A 332 18.92 5.15 6.56
C VAL A 332 19.54 5.85 5.33
N ALA A 333 18.72 6.25 4.36
CA ALA A 333 19.15 7.05 3.20
C ALA A 333 19.84 8.36 3.62
N VAL A 334 19.42 8.97 4.71
CA VAL A 334 20.03 10.18 5.27
C VAL A 334 21.52 9.92 5.58
N ALA A 335 21.80 8.91 6.39
CA ALA A 335 23.16 8.59 6.79
C ALA A 335 23.98 7.95 5.66
N GLU A 336 23.36 7.19 4.77
CA GLU A 336 24.04 6.63 3.59
C GLU A 336 24.48 7.71 2.60
N LEU A 337 23.63 8.71 2.34
CA LEU A 337 24.01 9.84 1.52
C LEU A 337 25.16 10.65 2.16
N MET A 338 25.07 10.90 3.48
CA MET A 338 26.16 11.52 4.23
C MET A 338 27.48 10.75 4.09
N ARG A 339 27.41 9.40 4.23
CA ARG A 339 28.59 8.53 4.07
C ARG A 339 29.22 8.71 2.70
N ILE A 340 28.43 8.61 1.64
CA ILE A 340 28.93 8.72 0.26
C ILE A 340 29.56 10.12 0.05
N LEU A 341 28.87 11.17 0.44
CA LEU A 341 29.34 12.54 0.26
C LEU A 341 30.66 12.80 1.00
N MET A 342 30.81 12.31 2.23
CA MET A 342 32.01 12.51 3.04
C MET A 342 33.13 11.54 2.72
N ASP A 343 32.81 10.23 2.65
CA ASP A 343 33.84 9.19 2.59
C ASP A 343 34.31 8.90 1.13
N GLU A 344 33.46 9.14 0.13
CA GLU A 344 33.77 8.89 -1.27
C GLU A 344 34.05 10.16 -2.08
N TYR A 345 33.33 11.28 -1.76
CA TYR A 345 33.51 12.56 -2.45
C TYR A 345 34.21 13.62 -1.60
N TYR A 346 34.65 13.28 -0.37
CA TYR A 346 35.46 14.10 0.50
C TYR A 346 34.88 15.48 0.84
N LEU A 347 33.55 15.61 0.89
CA LEU A 347 32.90 16.81 1.39
C LEU A 347 33.12 16.94 2.90
N THR A 348 33.17 18.16 3.39
CA THR A 348 33.08 18.43 4.83
C THR A 348 31.72 18.00 5.36
N TRP A 349 31.61 17.85 6.68
CA TRP A 349 30.32 17.55 7.31
C TRP A 349 29.24 18.56 6.92
N ASP A 350 29.57 19.85 6.98
CA ASP A 350 28.59 20.92 6.75
C ASP A 350 28.14 20.95 5.29
N GLU A 351 29.03 20.76 4.33
CA GLU A 351 28.68 20.61 2.91
C GLU A 351 27.80 19.39 2.65
N ALA A 352 28.16 18.23 3.21
CA ALA A 352 27.41 16.98 3.07
C ALA A 352 26.01 17.10 3.72
N TRP A 353 25.95 17.74 4.89
CA TRP A 353 24.69 17.98 5.60
C TRP A 353 23.75 18.92 4.83
N GLU A 354 24.29 19.98 4.24
CA GLU A 354 23.52 20.90 3.39
C GLU A 354 22.90 20.15 2.19
N VAL A 355 23.67 19.34 1.48
CA VAL A 355 23.16 18.56 0.35
C VAL A 355 22.10 17.55 0.83
N THR A 356 22.38 16.81 1.90
CA THR A 356 21.49 15.76 2.41
C THR A 356 20.15 16.32 2.87
N THR A 357 20.18 17.44 3.62
CA THR A 357 18.95 18.08 4.14
C THR A 357 18.12 18.81 3.09
N LYS A 358 18.64 19.00 1.89
CA LYS A 358 17.91 19.50 0.72
C LYS A 358 17.47 18.37 -0.23
N THR A 359 17.90 17.14 0.02
CA THR A 359 17.62 15.99 -0.85
C THR A 359 16.50 15.10 -0.29
N CYS A 360 16.42 14.91 1.04
CA CYS A 360 15.51 13.97 1.67
C CYS A 360 14.23 14.63 2.17
N ALA A 361 13.08 14.05 1.82
CA ALA A 361 11.76 14.41 2.35
C ALA A 361 11.07 13.17 2.90
N TYR A 362 10.25 13.33 3.95
CA TYR A 362 9.66 12.23 4.70
C TYR A 362 8.13 12.33 4.74
N THR A 363 7.47 11.21 4.45
CA THR A 363 6.03 11.03 4.64
C THR A 363 5.79 10.11 5.83
N ASN A 364 5.03 10.56 6.82
CA ASN A 364 4.57 9.74 7.94
C ASN A 364 3.24 9.05 7.57
N HIS A 365 3.13 7.74 7.83
CA HIS A 365 1.93 6.95 7.57
C HIS A 365 1.28 6.37 8.83
N THR A 366 1.80 6.70 10.02
CA THR A 366 1.28 6.15 11.27
C THR A 366 0.99 7.23 12.30
N ILE A 367 -0.05 7.01 13.11
CA ILE A 367 -0.39 7.87 14.24
C ILE A 367 0.09 7.24 15.55
N MET A 368 0.14 5.90 15.62
CA MET A 368 0.43 5.18 16.85
C MET A 368 1.92 5.29 17.19
N SER A 369 2.24 5.94 18.31
CA SER A 369 3.62 6.15 18.77
C SER A 369 4.40 4.84 18.97
N GLU A 370 3.73 3.78 19.40
CA GLU A 370 4.31 2.44 19.53
C GLU A 370 4.70 1.80 18.20
N ALA A 371 4.11 2.23 17.10
CA ALA A 371 4.43 1.76 15.75
C ALA A 371 5.56 2.54 15.09
N LEU A 372 6.04 3.63 15.69
CA LEU A 372 7.22 4.35 15.21
C LEU A 372 8.47 3.48 15.38
N GLU A 373 9.21 3.31 14.31
CA GLU A 373 10.33 2.38 14.21
C GLU A 373 11.51 2.79 15.10
N LYS A 374 11.99 1.84 15.88
CA LYS A 374 13.14 2.01 16.81
C LYS A 374 14.06 0.79 16.68
N TRP A 375 15.36 1.02 16.70
CA TRP A 375 16.36 -0.04 16.65
C TRP A 375 17.23 -0.02 17.89
N PRO A 376 17.49 -1.17 18.55
CA PRO A 376 18.48 -1.26 19.61
C PRO A 376 19.85 -0.81 19.11
N ILE A 377 20.56 0.01 19.90
CA ILE A 377 21.91 0.52 19.54
C ILE A 377 22.85 -0.65 19.26
N GLU A 378 22.82 -1.69 20.08
CA GLU A 378 23.71 -2.86 19.92
C GLU A 378 23.53 -3.52 18.56
N LEU A 379 22.29 -3.76 18.13
CA LEU A 379 21.99 -4.33 16.82
C LEU A 379 22.45 -3.41 15.69
N PHE A 380 22.05 -2.13 15.79
CA PHE A 380 22.32 -1.16 14.73
C PHE A 380 23.81 -0.89 14.54
N SER A 381 24.53 -0.63 15.63
CA SER A 381 25.96 -0.31 15.59
C SER A 381 26.81 -1.50 15.15
N ARG A 382 26.42 -2.73 15.49
CA ARG A 382 27.10 -3.95 15.05
C ARG A 382 26.86 -4.23 13.56
N LEU A 383 25.64 -4.07 13.10
CA LEU A 383 25.29 -4.36 11.70
C LEU A 383 25.76 -3.27 10.74
N LEU A 384 25.67 -2.00 11.13
CA LEU A 384 25.93 -0.82 10.32
C LEU A 384 26.86 0.16 11.05
N PRO A 385 28.12 -0.23 11.30
CA PRO A 385 29.01 0.54 12.18
C PRO A 385 29.28 1.97 11.67
N ARG A 386 29.54 2.16 10.39
CA ARG A 386 29.79 3.49 9.82
C ARG A 386 28.52 4.36 9.82
N ILE A 387 27.39 3.80 9.44
CA ILE A 387 26.09 4.48 9.46
C ILE A 387 25.73 4.92 10.87
N TYR A 388 25.95 4.07 11.87
CA TYR A 388 25.72 4.40 13.26
C TYR A 388 26.57 5.59 13.74
N GLN A 389 27.87 5.63 13.40
CA GLN A 389 28.74 6.77 13.73
C GLN A 389 28.19 8.10 13.16
N ILE A 390 27.68 8.06 11.94
CA ILE A 390 27.09 9.23 11.29
C ILE A 390 25.80 9.66 12.01
N ILE A 391 24.92 8.71 12.32
CA ILE A 391 23.68 9.01 13.06
C ILE A 391 24.00 9.53 14.47
N GLU A 392 25.01 9.01 15.13
CA GLU A 392 25.48 9.47 16.45
C GLU A 392 25.93 10.96 16.40
N GLU A 393 26.64 11.35 15.37
CA GLU A 393 27.05 12.76 15.17
C GLU A 393 25.86 13.65 14.78
N ILE A 394 24.93 13.16 13.96
CA ILE A 394 23.68 13.90 13.67
C ILE A 394 22.89 14.12 14.96
N ASN A 395 22.77 13.09 15.80
CA ASN A 395 22.10 13.19 17.11
C ASN A 395 22.78 14.20 18.03
N ARG A 396 24.10 14.17 18.13
CA ARG A 396 24.86 15.13 18.96
C ARG A 396 24.58 16.58 18.54
N ARG A 397 24.65 16.87 17.25
CA ARG A 397 24.38 18.21 16.70
C ARG A 397 22.92 18.62 16.87
N PHE A 398 22.00 17.69 16.71
CA PHE A 398 20.57 17.93 16.90
C PHE A 398 20.24 18.25 18.37
N ILE A 399 20.83 17.50 19.32
CA ILE A 399 20.70 17.79 20.76
C ILE A 399 21.25 19.20 21.08
N GLN A 400 22.38 19.58 20.52
CA GLN A 400 22.92 20.95 20.71
C GLN A 400 21.93 22.01 20.21
N ARG A 401 21.28 21.79 19.08
CA ARG A 401 20.25 22.70 18.54
C ARG A 401 19.04 22.78 19.47
N ILE A 402 18.58 21.64 20.03
CA ILE A 402 17.51 21.62 21.04
C ILE A 402 17.90 22.43 22.28
N GLN A 403 19.12 22.23 22.79
CA GLN A 403 19.62 22.96 23.98
C GLN A 403 19.72 24.49 23.76
N GLN A 404 20.11 24.89 22.56
CA GLN A 404 20.16 26.31 22.19
C GLN A 404 18.76 26.95 22.15
N MET A 405 17.75 26.22 21.63
CA MET A 405 16.36 26.71 21.53
C MET A 405 15.59 26.60 22.84
N TYR A 406 15.91 25.63 23.68
CA TYR A 406 15.23 25.33 24.95
C TYR A 406 16.25 25.13 26.07
N PRO A 407 16.95 26.16 26.51
CA PRO A 407 18.02 26.07 27.51
C PRO A 407 17.52 25.40 28.80
N GLY A 408 18.23 24.35 29.26
CA GLY A 408 17.95 23.65 30.52
C GLY A 408 16.75 22.68 30.45
N ASN A 409 16.07 22.57 29.32
CA ASN A 409 14.89 21.69 29.20
C ASN A 409 15.29 20.25 28.81
N GLN A 410 15.56 19.40 29.81
CA GLN A 410 15.93 18.01 29.62
C GLN A 410 14.78 17.16 29.04
N ASP A 411 13.52 17.54 29.31
CA ASP A 411 12.35 16.83 28.81
C ASP A 411 12.25 16.92 27.27
N LYS A 412 12.54 18.08 26.70
CA LYS A 412 12.61 18.27 25.24
C LYS A 412 13.69 17.39 24.62
N ILE A 413 14.87 17.28 25.24
CA ILE A 413 15.94 16.40 24.74
C ILE A 413 15.47 14.94 24.77
N ARG A 414 14.89 14.47 25.88
CA ARG A 414 14.40 13.12 26.03
C ARG A 414 13.35 12.77 24.97
N LYS A 415 12.44 13.69 24.67
CA LYS A 415 11.35 13.49 23.72
C LYS A 415 11.79 13.56 22.26
N MET A 416 12.82 14.34 21.93
CA MET A 416 13.18 14.67 20.54
C MET A 416 14.49 14.05 20.07
N ALA A 417 15.36 13.59 20.97
CA ALA A 417 16.64 12.99 20.60
C ALA A 417 16.45 11.82 19.63
N ILE A 418 17.36 11.68 18.67
CA ILE A 418 17.38 10.59 17.70
C ILE A 418 17.84 9.30 18.38
N ILE A 419 18.86 9.38 19.23
CA ILE A 419 19.36 8.27 20.06
C ILE A 419 19.04 8.59 21.51
N TYR A 420 18.22 7.76 22.14
CA TYR A 420 17.84 7.86 23.54
C TYR A 420 17.35 6.51 24.07
N ASP A 421 17.57 6.22 25.37
CA ASP A 421 17.17 4.95 26.02
C ASP A 421 17.65 3.69 25.29
N GLY A 422 18.89 3.70 24.80
CA GLY A 422 19.47 2.56 24.11
C GLY A 422 18.88 2.26 22.73
N GLN A 423 18.15 3.21 22.12
CA GLN A 423 17.47 3.02 20.85
C GLN A 423 17.75 4.16 19.86
N VAL A 424 17.79 3.80 18.57
CA VAL A 424 17.82 4.72 17.44
C VAL A 424 16.39 4.90 16.94
N LYS A 425 15.88 6.14 17.01
CA LYS A 425 14.49 6.50 16.64
C LYS A 425 14.47 7.03 15.21
N MET A 426 13.96 6.23 14.28
CA MET A 426 14.06 6.52 12.85
C MET A 426 13.19 7.69 12.42
N ALA A 427 11.99 7.87 12.96
CA ALA A 427 11.16 9.03 12.66
C ALA A 427 11.83 10.34 13.07
N HIS A 428 12.50 10.36 14.23
CA HIS A 428 13.24 11.53 14.70
C HIS A 428 14.41 11.90 13.77
N LEU A 429 15.13 10.88 13.26
CA LEU A 429 16.18 11.09 12.26
C LEU A 429 15.59 11.68 10.96
N ALA A 430 14.50 11.11 10.46
CA ALA A 430 13.85 11.56 9.23
C ALA A 430 13.36 13.02 9.34
N ILE A 431 12.80 13.41 10.48
CA ILE A 431 12.32 14.78 10.73
C ILE A 431 13.50 15.76 10.87
N ALA A 432 14.54 15.37 11.60
CA ALA A 432 15.71 16.22 11.80
C ALA A 432 16.43 16.55 10.47
N ALA A 433 16.54 15.56 9.58
CA ALA A 433 17.28 15.64 8.32
C ALA A 433 16.42 16.01 7.10
N GLY A 434 15.12 15.74 7.12
CA GLY A 434 14.23 16.02 5.99
C GLY A 434 13.92 17.49 5.82
N TYR A 435 13.78 17.95 4.55
CA TYR A 435 13.32 19.31 4.27
C TYR A 435 11.79 19.46 4.32
N SER A 436 11.06 18.34 4.27
CA SER A 436 9.61 18.29 4.38
C SER A 436 9.17 17.07 5.15
N VAL A 437 8.16 17.25 5.99
CA VAL A 437 7.46 16.18 6.74
C VAL A 437 5.99 16.33 6.46
N ASN A 438 5.37 15.36 5.79
CA ASN A 438 3.95 15.43 5.54
C ASN A 438 3.16 14.27 6.16
N GLY A 439 1.95 14.59 6.60
CA GLY A 439 0.91 13.62 6.85
C GLY A 439 0.15 13.28 5.57
N VAL A 440 -0.79 12.35 5.65
CA VAL A 440 -1.45 11.74 4.48
C VAL A 440 -2.98 11.93 4.44
N ALA A 441 -3.51 12.67 5.40
CA ALA A 441 -4.86 13.22 5.42
C ALA A 441 -4.86 14.45 6.33
N ARG A 442 -5.83 15.35 6.16
CA ARG A 442 -5.87 16.60 6.94
C ARG A 442 -5.93 16.33 8.45
N LEU A 443 -6.84 15.46 8.89
CA LEU A 443 -6.95 15.09 10.31
C LEU A 443 -5.66 14.47 10.84
N HIS A 444 -5.06 13.55 10.10
CA HIS A 444 -3.77 12.92 10.45
C HIS A 444 -2.68 13.97 10.68
N THR A 445 -2.54 14.91 9.75
CA THR A 445 -1.54 15.97 9.85
C THR A 445 -1.76 16.85 11.09
N GLU A 446 -3.01 17.17 11.41
CA GLU A 446 -3.32 17.94 12.62
C GLU A 446 -3.01 17.16 13.91
N ILE A 447 -3.27 15.86 13.94
CA ILE A 447 -2.90 15.00 15.08
C ILE A 447 -1.37 14.94 15.23
N LEU A 448 -0.61 14.80 14.13
CA LEU A 448 0.85 14.86 14.17
C LEU A 448 1.35 16.16 14.78
N LYS A 449 0.82 17.30 14.33
CA LYS A 449 1.21 18.64 14.81
C LYS A 449 0.86 18.90 16.28
N LYS A 450 -0.29 18.40 16.74
CA LYS A 450 -0.85 18.75 18.06
C LYS A 450 -0.54 17.70 19.13
N GLN A 451 -0.26 16.47 18.74
CA GLN A 451 -0.06 15.32 19.64
C GLN A 451 1.29 14.64 19.41
N GLU A 452 1.39 13.76 18.44
CA GLU A 452 2.49 12.79 18.28
C GLU A 452 3.84 13.45 18.02
N LEU A 453 3.89 14.47 17.17
CA LEU A 453 5.12 15.18 16.77
C LEU A 453 5.10 16.66 17.18
N LYS A 454 4.33 16.98 18.22
CA LYS A 454 4.12 18.35 18.70
C LYS A 454 5.45 19.09 18.94
N ASP A 455 6.38 18.45 19.64
CA ASP A 455 7.66 19.08 19.99
C ASP A 455 8.49 19.42 18.74
N PHE A 456 8.44 18.56 17.72
CA PHE A 456 9.09 18.83 16.43
C PHE A 456 8.38 19.92 15.63
N TYR A 457 7.05 19.94 15.64
CA TYR A 457 6.29 20.98 14.99
C TYR A 457 6.52 22.36 15.63
N GLU A 458 6.58 22.45 16.95
CA GLU A 458 6.92 23.68 17.67
C GLU A 458 8.32 24.20 17.30
N MET A 459 9.28 23.30 17.10
CA MET A 459 10.66 23.64 16.76
C MET A 459 10.86 23.97 15.28
N MET A 460 10.14 23.30 14.37
CA MET A 460 10.36 23.36 12.93
C MET A 460 9.01 23.36 12.17
N PRO A 461 8.12 24.34 12.43
CA PRO A 461 6.76 24.34 11.86
C PRO A 461 6.76 24.39 10.33
N GLU A 462 7.78 25.00 9.74
CA GLU A 462 7.94 25.19 8.28
C GLU A 462 8.09 23.86 7.51
N LYS A 463 8.49 22.77 8.18
CA LYS A 463 8.64 21.45 7.55
C LYS A 463 7.32 20.71 7.37
N PHE A 464 6.33 21.01 8.22
CA PHE A 464 5.10 20.22 8.33
C PHE A 464 4.02 20.66 7.34
N ASN A 465 3.52 19.73 6.57
CA ASN A 465 2.42 19.97 5.63
C ASN A 465 1.56 18.72 5.46
N ASN A 466 0.40 18.87 4.82
CA ASN A 466 -0.51 17.79 4.48
C ASN A 466 -0.52 17.49 2.98
N LYS A 467 -0.47 16.21 2.62
CA LYS A 467 -0.75 15.71 1.29
C LYS A 467 -1.76 14.58 1.42
N THR A 468 -3.05 14.92 1.27
CA THR A 468 -4.10 13.90 1.31
C THR A 468 -3.86 12.85 0.24
N ASN A 469 -3.85 11.58 0.64
CA ASN A 469 -3.67 10.45 -0.27
C ASN A 469 -4.69 10.44 -1.41
N GLY A 470 -4.37 9.70 -2.42
CA GLY A 470 -5.25 9.47 -3.56
C GLY A 470 -5.00 8.09 -4.19
N ILE A 471 -5.83 7.76 -5.15
CA ILE A 471 -5.80 6.51 -5.90
C ILE A 471 -5.79 6.79 -7.40
N THR A 472 -5.27 5.88 -8.22
CA THR A 472 -5.36 6.02 -9.67
C THR A 472 -6.71 5.51 -10.18
N GLN A 473 -7.46 6.38 -10.84
CA GLN A 473 -8.72 6.04 -11.49
C GLN A 473 -8.53 5.11 -12.69
N ARG A 474 -7.35 5.07 -13.26
CA ARG A 474 -7.04 4.17 -14.38
C ARG A 474 -7.12 2.71 -13.94
N ARG A 475 -6.55 2.35 -12.80
CA ARG A 475 -6.69 0.99 -12.25
C ARG A 475 -8.05 0.74 -11.60
N PHE A 476 -8.53 1.65 -10.75
CA PHE A 476 -9.67 1.35 -9.88
C PHE A 476 -11.04 1.70 -10.47
N LEU A 477 -11.11 2.37 -11.60
CA LEU A 477 -12.34 2.54 -12.37
C LEU A 477 -12.20 2.04 -13.81
N LEU A 478 -11.26 2.56 -14.58
CA LEU A 478 -11.15 2.23 -16.00
C LEU A 478 -10.87 0.73 -16.24
N HIS A 479 -9.90 0.16 -15.52
CA HIS A 479 -9.54 -1.26 -15.58
C HIS A 479 -10.45 -2.14 -14.69
N GLY A 480 -10.66 -1.72 -13.43
CA GLY A 480 -11.31 -2.54 -12.42
C GLY A 480 -12.83 -2.64 -12.56
N ASN A 481 -13.48 -1.66 -13.21
CA ASN A 481 -14.94 -1.62 -13.37
C ASN A 481 -15.32 -1.07 -14.76
N PRO A 482 -15.07 -1.84 -15.82
CA PRO A 482 -15.30 -1.37 -17.19
C PRO A 482 -16.76 -1.01 -17.46
N LEU A 483 -17.73 -1.70 -16.88
CA LEU A 483 -19.15 -1.37 -17.04
C LEU A 483 -19.46 0.06 -16.53
N LEU A 484 -18.95 0.41 -15.35
CA LEU A 484 -19.13 1.74 -14.80
C LEU A 484 -18.32 2.79 -15.57
N ALA A 485 -17.08 2.47 -15.97
CA ALA A 485 -16.24 3.36 -16.76
C ALA A 485 -16.89 3.73 -18.09
N ASP A 486 -17.49 2.77 -18.79
CA ASP A 486 -18.22 2.99 -20.04
C ASP A 486 -19.46 3.89 -19.82
N TRP A 487 -20.20 3.64 -18.75
CA TRP A 487 -21.37 4.46 -18.38
C TRP A 487 -20.97 5.90 -18.04
N VAL A 488 -19.90 6.09 -17.27
CA VAL A 488 -19.34 7.42 -16.95
C VAL A 488 -18.95 8.14 -18.25
N THR A 489 -18.19 7.46 -19.11
CA THR A 489 -17.73 8.04 -20.39
C THR A 489 -18.90 8.41 -21.30
N ALA A 490 -19.94 7.60 -21.35
CA ALA A 490 -21.15 7.90 -22.13
C ALA A 490 -21.88 9.17 -21.67
N HIS A 491 -21.81 9.48 -20.37
CA HIS A 491 -22.52 10.63 -19.79
C HIS A 491 -21.67 11.91 -19.73
N VAL A 492 -20.37 11.82 -19.47
CA VAL A 492 -19.53 13.01 -19.20
C VAL A 492 -18.29 13.14 -20.11
N GLY A 493 -18.11 12.20 -21.06
CA GLY A 493 -16.91 12.12 -21.90
C GLY A 493 -15.76 11.37 -21.21
N ASP A 494 -14.63 11.23 -21.88
CA ASP A 494 -13.46 10.45 -21.43
C ASP A 494 -12.38 11.27 -20.72
N ASP A 495 -12.57 12.57 -20.61
CA ASP A 495 -11.62 13.49 -19.95
C ASP A 495 -11.28 13.09 -18.50
N TRP A 496 -12.20 12.41 -17.79
CA TRP A 496 -12.01 11.99 -16.39
C TRP A 496 -10.83 11.04 -16.21
N ILE A 497 -10.43 10.34 -17.25
CA ILE A 497 -9.32 9.35 -17.17
C ILE A 497 -8.00 10.02 -16.79
N THR A 498 -7.79 11.25 -17.23
CA THR A 498 -6.58 12.05 -16.91
C THR A 498 -6.88 13.31 -16.09
N ASP A 499 -8.16 13.58 -15.82
CA ASP A 499 -8.63 14.73 -15.03
C ASP A 499 -9.89 14.32 -14.26
N LEU A 500 -9.69 13.53 -13.20
CA LEU A 500 -10.80 12.94 -12.45
C LEU A 500 -11.80 13.98 -11.90
N PRO A 501 -11.43 15.21 -11.49
CA PRO A 501 -12.39 16.24 -11.11
C PRO A 501 -13.54 16.46 -12.10
N LYS A 502 -13.33 16.20 -13.38
CA LYS A 502 -14.40 16.31 -14.42
C LYS A 502 -15.54 15.31 -14.24
N ILE A 503 -15.34 14.25 -13.47
CA ILE A 503 -16.41 13.28 -13.14
C ILE A 503 -17.56 13.94 -12.34
N ASN A 504 -17.31 15.10 -11.74
CA ASN A 504 -18.32 15.89 -11.03
C ASN A 504 -19.54 16.25 -11.89
N LYS A 505 -19.40 16.27 -13.21
CA LYS A 505 -20.51 16.47 -14.15
C LYS A 505 -21.63 15.42 -14.02
N LEU A 506 -21.33 14.25 -13.40
CA LEU A 506 -22.34 13.23 -13.11
C LEU A 506 -23.42 13.71 -12.13
N LYS A 507 -23.16 14.76 -11.35
CA LYS A 507 -24.17 15.29 -10.39
C LYS A 507 -25.50 15.62 -11.03
N VAL A 508 -25.51 16.07 -12.28
CA VAL A 508 -26.75 16.41 -13.00
C VAL A 508 -27.65 15.19 -13.29
N TYR A 509 -27.08 13.99 -13.25
CA TYR A 509 -27.81 12.73 -13.47
C TYR A 509 -28.27 12.06 -12.17
N ALA A 510 -27.89 12.60 -11.00
CA ALA A 510 -28.19 11.97 -9.70
C ALA A 510 -29.72 11.85 -9.44
N ASP A 511 -30.51 12.76 -9.95
CA ASP A 511 -32.00 12.76 -9.86
C ASP A 511 -32.68 12.22 -11.12
N ASP A 512 -31.95 11.79 -12.15
CA ASP A 512 -32.49 11.22 -13.36
C ASP A 512 -32.80 9.72 -13.16
N GLU A 513 -34.09 9.37 -13.28
CA GLU A 513 -34.56 8.00 -13.02
C GLU A 513 -33.95 6.97 -13.96
N LYS A 514 -33.70 7.33 -15.23
CA LYS A 514 -33.08 6.43 -16.19
C LYS A 514 -31.61 6.17 -15.82
N ALA A 515 -30.88 7.23 -15.51
CA ALA A 515 -29.47 7.12 -15.06
C ALA A 515 -29.37 6.31 -13.77
N GLN A 516 -30.26 6.48 -12.81
CA GLN A 516 -30.33 5.69 -11.59
C GLN A 516 -30.55 4.20 -11.88
N GLN A 517 -31.48 3.85 -12.76
CA GLN A 517 -31.74 2.46 -13.14
C GLN A 517 -30.53 1.82 -13.85
N GLU A 518 -29.90 2.54 -14.78
CA GLU A 518 -28.71 2.09 -15.49
C GLU A 518 -27.54 1.84 -14.50
N PHE A 519 -27.32 2.78 -13.59
CA PHE A 519 -26.27 2.68 -12.57
C PHE A 519 -26.48 1.47 -11.64
N MET A 520 -27.70 1.30 -11.12
CA MET A 520 -28.03 0.17 -10.24
C MET A 520 -27.98 -1.18 -10.96
N ASN A 521 -28.31 -1.21 -12.26
CA ASN A 521 -28.15 -2.41 -13.06
C ASN A 521 -26.66 -2.79 -13.24
N ILE A 522 -25.78 -1.82 -13.45
CA ILE A 522 -24.32 -2.04 -13.49
C ILE A 522 -23.83 -2.61 -12.16
N LYS A 523 -24.25 -2.00 -11.05
CA LYS A 523 -23.92 -2.51 -9.71
C LYS A 523 -24.39 -3.96 -9.53
N TYR A 524 -25.63 -4.25 -9.94
CA TYR A 524 -26.18 -5.61 -9.87
C TYR A 524 -25.33 -6.62 -10.69
N GLN A 525 -24.94 -6.27 -11.91
CA GLN A 525 -24.08 -7.14 -12.73
C GLN A 525 -22.73 -7.41 -12.06
N ASN A 526 -22.12 -6.40 -11.45
CA ASN A 526 -20.88 -6.57 -10.68
C ASN A 526 -21.09 -7.45 -9.44
N LYS A 527 -22.24 -7.32 -8.77
CA LYS A 527 -22.62 -8.19 -7.64
C LYS A 527 -22.82 -9.65 -8.07
N VAL A 528 -23.43 -9.89 -9.23
CA VAL A 528 -23.54 -11.23 -9.82
C VAL A 528 -22.18 -11.85 -10.09
N ARG A 529 -21.23 -11.08 -10.63
CA ARG A 529 -19.85 -11.54 -10.86
C ARG A 529 -19.14 -11.91 -9.56
N LEU A 530 -19.27 -11.07 -8.52
CA LEU A 530 -18.69 -11.38 -7.21
C LEU A 530 -19.38 -12.57 -6.55
N ALA A 531 -20.69 -12.70 -6.64
CA ALA A 531 -21.45 -13.86 -6.13
C ALA A 531 -20.99 -15.18 -6.77
N LYS A 532 -20.72 -15.16 -8.08
CA LYS A 532 -20.14 -16.30 -8.80
C LYS A 532 -18.75 -16.64 -8.27
N TYR A 533 -17.89 -15.64 -8.11
CA TYR A 533 -16.56 -15.83 -7.53
C TYR A 533 -16.63 -16.45 -6.13
N ILE A 534 -17.52 -15.96 -5.27
CA ILE A 534 -17.72 -16.48 -3.92
C ILE A 534 -18.19 -17.94 -3.96
N LEU A 535 -19.11 -18.27 -4.84
CA LEU A 535 -19.58 -19.66 -5.00
C LEU A 535 -18.44 -20.59 -5.43
N GLU A 536 -17.64 -20.18 -6.40
CA GLU A 536 -16.54 -20.98 -6.94
C GLU A 536 -15.39 -21.17 -5.94
N HIS A 537 -15.08 -20.17 -5.11
CA HIS A 537 -13.92 -20.17 -4.21
C HIS A 537 -14.27 -20.50 -2.75
N ASN A 538 -15.47 -20.13 -2.30
CA ASN A 538 -15.90 -20.35 -0.91
C ASN A 538 -16.99 -21.43 -0.79
N GLY A 539 -17.61 -21.86 -1.89
CA GLY A 539 -18.75 -22.77 -1.87
C GLY A 539 -20.01 -22.21 -1.21
N ILE A 540 -20.10 -20.88 -1.08
CA ILE A 540 -21.21 -20.16 -0.44
C ILE A 540 -22.06 -19.51 -1.52
N GLU A 541 -23.35 -19.86 -1.55
CA GLU A 541 -24.33 -19.18 -2.39
C GLU A 541 -24.79 -17.89 -1.69
N VAL A 542 -24.65 -16.76 -2.38
CA VAL A 542 -25.09 -15.44 -1.91
C VAL A 542 -26.07 -14.80 -2.90
N ASP A 543 -27.08 -14.13 -2.39
CA ASP A 543 -28.05 -13.42 -3.22
C ASP A 543 -27.48 -12.04 -3.66
N PRO A 544 -27.31 -11.79 -4.96
CA PRO A 544 -26.83 -10.49 -5.45
C PRO A 544 -27.79 -9.33 -5.15
N ARG A 545 -29.04 -9.60 -4.75
CA ARG A 545 -29.99 -8.58 -4.32
C ARG A 545 -29.83 -8.17 -2.86
N SER A 546 -29.13 -8.98 -2.06
CA SER A 546 -28.82 -8.62 -0.68
C SER A 546 -27.86 -7.42 -0.63
N ILE A 547 -27.83 -6.70 0.49
CA ILE A 547 -26.85 -5.64 0.69
C ILE A 547 -25.45 -6.27 0.78
N PHE A 548 -24.55 -5.88 -0.11
CA PHE A 548 -23.13 -6.28 -0.03
C PHE A 548 -22.39 -5.31 0.88
N ASP A 549 -22.20 -5.73 2.12
CA ASP A 549 -21.52 -5.01 3.19
C ASP A 549 -20.08 -5.51 3.30
N VAL A 550 -19.12 -4.66 3.00
CA VAL A 550 -17.76 -5.08 2.68
C VAL A 550 -16.72 -4.41 3.57
N GLN A 551 -15.91 -5.23 4.24
CA GLN A 551 -14.71 -4.81 4.95
C GLN A 551 -13.50 -5.61 4.45
N VAL A 552 -12.74 -5.02 3.55
CA VAL A 552 -11.52 -5.62 2.98
C VAL A 552 -10.33 -4.71 3.19
N LYS A 553 -9.44 -5.15 4.05
CA LYS A 553 -8.23 -4.45 4.47
C LYS A 553 -7.37 -5.36 5.32
N ARG A 554 -6.08 -5.00 5.51
CA ARG A 554 -5.22 -5.69 6.47
C ARG A 554 -5.92 -5.84 7.83
N LEU A 555 -5.79 -6.99 8.48
CA LEU A 555 -6.39 -7.19 9.81
C LEU A 555 -5.50 -6.57 10.89
N HIS A 556 -6.08 -5.67 11.63
CA HIS A 556 -5.50 -5.03 12.81
C HIS A 556 -6.59 -4.66 13.79
N GLU A 557 -6.31 -4.72 15.11
CA GLU A 557 -7.31 -4.43 16.15
C GLU A 557 -7.90 -3.02 16.02
N TYR A 558 -7.11 -2.00 15.64
CA TYR A 558 -7.64 -0.64 15.47
C TYR A 558 -8.59 -0.46 14.27
N LYS A 559 -8.51 -1.35 13.25
CA LYS A 559 -9.43 -1.36 12.10
C LYS A 559 -10.78 -1.98 12.44
N ARG A 560 -10.87 -2.63 13.55
CA ARG A 560 -12.06 -3.13 14.22
C ARG A 560 -12.90 -4.14 13.44
N GLN A 561 -12.26 -5.05 12.70
CA GLN A 561 -12.98 -6.20 12.16
C GLN A 561 -13.74 -6.97 13.26
N LEU A 562 -13.20 -6.96 14.48
CA LEU A 562 -13.88 -7.54 15.63
C LEU A 562 -15.23 -6.85 15.92
N LEU A 563 -15.31 -5.53 15.85
CA LEU A 563 -16.60 -4.81 16.00
C LEU A 563 -17.63 -5.28 14.96
N ASN A 564 -17.22 -5.44 13.72
CA ASN A 564 -18.07 -5.90 12.64
C ASN A 564 -18.63 -7.31 12.91
N ILE A 565 -17.76 -8.27 13.23
CA ILE A 565 -18.23 -9.65 13.47
C ILE A 565 -19.05 -9.77 14.75
N LEU A 566 -18.75 -9.02 15.80
CA LEU A 566 -19.59 -8.97 17.00
C LEU A 566 -20.99 -8.43 16.69
N HIS A 567 -21.10 -7.45 15.81
CA HIS A 567 -22.38 -6.94 15.34
C HIS A 567 -23.15 -7.98 14.52
N VAL A 568 -22.47 -8.75 13.68
CA VAL A 568 -23.11 -9.89 12.97
C VAL A 568 -23.68 -10.89 13.95
N MET A 569 -22.94 -11.25 15.00
CA MET A 569 -23.42 -12.13 16.08
C MET A 569 -24.65 -11.54 16.77
N TYR A 570 -24.66 -10.23 17.03
CA TYR A 570 -25.80 -9.51 17.61
C TYR A 570 -27.04 -9.59 16.69
N LEU A 571 -26.91 -9.35 15.40
CA LEU A 571 -28.01 -9.47 14.43
C LEU A 571 -28.51 -10.93 14.33
N TYR A 572 -27.62 -11.89 14.34
CA TYR A 572 -27.97 -13.30 14.34
C TYR A 572 -28.78 -13.68 15.58
N ASN A 573 -28.39 -13.19 16.79
CA ASN A 573 -29.17 -13.39 18.01
C ASN A 573 -30.58 -12.84 17.90
N GLN A 574 -30.75 -11.64 17.33
CA GLN A 574 -32.07 -11.03 17.11
C GLN A 574 -32.95 -11.86 16.18
N LEU A 575 -32.38 -12.37 15.10
CA LEU A 575 -33.09 -13.24 14.15
C LEU A 575 -33.42 -14.61 14.75
N LYS A 576 -32.59 -15.16 15.65
CA LYS A 576 -32.91 -16.39 16.39
C LYS A 576 -34.07 -16.18 17.35
N ASP A 577 -34.13 -15.03 18.01
CA ASP A 577 -35.19 -14.69 18.95
C ASP A 577 -36.52 -14.34 18.21
N ASN A 578 -36.45 -13.76 17.03
CA ASN A 578 -37.58 -13.44 16.18
C ASN A 578 -37.28 -13.67 14.70
N PRO A 579 -37.39 -14.90 14.17
CA PRO A 579 -37.09 -15.22 12.77
C PRO A 579 -37.98 -14.48 11.76
N GLU A 580 -39.15 -14.04 12.15
CA GLU A 580 -40.11 -13.32 11.31
C GLU A 580 -39.90 -11.80 11.33
N MET A 581 -38.90 -11.29 12.05
CA MET A 581 -38.64 -9.85 12.05
C MET A 581 -38.37 -9.34 10.62
N ASP A 582 -38.83 -8.12 10.36
CA ASP A 582 -38.53 -7.44 9.11
C ASP A 582 -37.03 -7.10 9.05
N PHE A 583 -36.31 -7.82 8.17
CA PHE A 583 -34.87 -7.73 8.02
C PHE A 583 -34.52 -7.83 6.53
N TYR A 584 -33.86 -6.83 6.01
CA TYR A 584 -33.40 -6.88 4.62
C TYR A 584 -32.17 -7.80 4.51
N PRO A 585 -32.14 -8.77 3.57
CA PRO A 585 -31.01 -9.69 3.41
C PRO A 585 -29.68 -8.96 3.25
N ARG A 586 -28.67 -9.44 3.97
CA ARG A 586 -27.33 -8.83 3.97
C ARG A 586 -26.24 -9.87 3.89
N THR A 587 -25.29 -9.62 3.02
CA THR A 587 -24.06 -10.41 2.88
C THR A 587 -22.88 -9.61 3.41
N PHE A 588 -22.29 -10.08 4.51
CA PHE A 588 -21.10 -9.49 5.11
C PHE A 588 -19.87 -10.13 4.49
N ILE A 589 -19.07 -9.33 3.80
CA ILE A 589 -17.90 -9.79 3.04
C ILE A 589 -16.66 -9.25 3.71
N PHE A 590 -15.81 -10.17 4.19
CA PHE A 590 -14.50 -9.87 4.78
C PHE A 590 -13.37 -10.32 3.86
N GLY A 591 -12.27 -9.61 3.90
CA GLY A 591 -11.02 -10.01 3.29
C GLY A 591 -9.88 -9.34 4.05
N ALA A 592 -8.96 -10.13 4.60
CA ALA A 592 -7.92 -9.60 5.46
C ALA A 592 -6.75 -10.57 5.59
N LYS A 593 -5.53 -10.05 5.56
CA LYS A 593 -4.34 -10.79 6.00
C LYS A 593 -3.87 -10.23 7.35
N ALA A 594 -3.62 -11.12 8.31
CA ALA A 594 -3.00 -10.77 9.59
C ALA A 594 -1.50 -11.01 9.54
N ALA A 595 -0.71 -10.20 10.24
CA ALA A 595 0.71 -10.49 10.42
C ALA A 595 0.88 -11.85 11.09
N ALA A 596 1.87 -12.64 10.66
CA ALA A 596 2.05 -14.03 11.09
C ALA A 596 2.17 -14.20 12.62
N GLY A 597 2.81 -13.26 13.31
CA GLY A 597 2.96 -13.27 14.77
C GLY A 597 1.85 -12.56 15.55
N TYR A 598 0.81 -12.05 14.89
CA TYR A 598 -0.25 -11.26 15.54
C TYR A 598 -1.41 -12.16 15.96
N TYR A 599 -1.32 -12.73 17.16
CA TYR A 599 -2.26 -13.73 17.66
C TYR A 599 -3.73 -13.28 17.65
N ASN A 600 -4.06 -12.12 18.25
CA ASN A 600 -5.44 -11.63 18.33
C ASN A 600 -6.04 -11.34 16.95
N ALA A 601 -5.23 -10.85 16.01
CA ALA A 601 -5.65 -10.65 14.62
C ALA A 601 -5.99 -11.99 13.96
N LYS A 602 -5.16 -13.00 14.12
CA LYS A 602 -5.40 -14.36 13.60
C LYS A 602 -6.62 -15.01 14.25
N MET A 603 -6.84 -14.79 15.55
CA MET A 603 -8.05 -15.27 16.25
C MET A 603 -9.31 -14.55 15.77
N THR A 604 -9.23 -13.29 15.39
CA THR A 604 -10.37 -12.57 14.78
C THR A 604 -10.77 -13.19 13.44
N ILE A 605 -9.80 -13.59 12.60
CA ILE A 605 -10.07 -14.35 11.36
C ILE A 605 -10.78 -15.68 11.68
N LYS A 606 -10.28 -16.42 12.68
CA LYS A 606 -10.92 -17.66 13.13
C LYS A 606 -12.35 -17.44 13.59
N LEU A 607 -12.61 -16.37 14.35
CA LEU A 607 -13.96 -16.01 14.79
C LEU A 607 -14.89 -15.72 13.59
N ILE A 608 -14.44 -14.93 12.61
CA ILE A 608 -15.24 -14.64 11.42
C ILE A 608 -15.65 -15.92 10.71
N ASN A 609 -14.72 -16.84 10.49
CA ASN A 609 -15.00 -18.12 9.83
C ASN A 609 -15.90 -19.05 10.69
N SER A 610 -15.71 -19.05 12.02
CA SER A 610 -16.55 -19.83 12.92
C SER A 610 -18.01 -19.31 12.99
N VAL A 611 -18.18 -17.99 12.94
CA VAL A 611 -19.51 -17.36 12.85
C VAL A 611 -20.12 -17.68 11.49
N ALA A 612 -19.36 -17.62 10.42
CA ALA A 612 -19.82 -17.97 9.07
C ALA A 612 -20.35 -19.42 9.01
N ASP A 613 -19.63 -20.36 9.59
CA ASP A 613 -20.04 -21.78 9.63
C ASP A 613 -21.39 -21.97 10.33
N VAL A 614 -21.64 -21.25 11.41
CA VAL A 614 -22.89 -21.34 12.15
C VAL A 614 -24.02 -20.60 11.40
N VAL A 615 -23.81 -19.35 11.06
CA VAL A 615 -24.86 -18.44 10.52
C VAL A 615 -25.29 -18.88 9.11
N ASN A 616 -24.33 -19.21 8.24
CA ASN A 616 -24.63 -19.58 6.84
C ASN A 616 -25.42 -20.89 6.72
N ASN A 617 -25.32 -21.79 7.69
CA ASN A 617 -25.93 -23.12 7.68
C ASN A 617 -27.18 -23.21 8.58
N ASP A 618 -27.62 -22.14 9.23
CA ASP A 618 -28.80 -22.15 10.09
C ASP A 618 -30.08 -21.89 9.25
N PRO A 619 -30.93 -22.94 9.06
CA PRO A 619 -32.16 -22.75 8.28
C PRO A 619 -33.17 -21.83 8.98
N ALA A 620 -33.06 -21.61 10.28
CA ALA A 620 -34.03 -20.81 11.06
C ALA A 620 -34.04 -19.35 10.66
N ILE A 621 -32.94 -18.80 10.13
CA ILE A 621 -32.83 -17.41 9.68
C ILE A 621 -33.07 -17.25 8.17
N ASN A 622 -33.36 -18.35 7.46
CA ASN A 622 -33.74 -18.35 6.03
C ASN A 622 -32.76 -17.58 5.13
N GLY A 623 -31.46 -17.66 5.36
CA GLY A 623 -30.44 -17.01 4.56
C GLY A 623 -30.43 -15.47 4.64
N LYS A 624 -31.14 -14.86 5.60
CA LYS A 624 -31.18 -13.40 5.79
C LYS A 624 -29.81 -12.78 6.04
N ILE A 625 -28.89 -13.55 6.64
CA ILE A 625 -27.50 -13.15 6.82
C ILE A 625 -26.60 -14.19 6.17
N LYS A 626 -25.65 -13.75 5.38
CA LYS A 626 -24.50 -14.54 4.91
C LYS A 626 -23.21 -13.86 5.33
N VAL A 627 -22.23 -14.66 5.73
CA VAL A 627 -20.90 -14.21 6.11
C VAL A 627 -19.88 -14.90 5.21
N VAL A 628 -19.03 -14.12 4.56
CA VAL A 628 -18.02 -14.61 3.62
C VAL A 628 -16.67 -14.05 4.00
N PHE A 629 -15.68 -14.91 4.12
CA PHE A 629 -14.27 -14.50 4.23
C PHE A 629 -13.55 -14.84 2.92
N ILE A 630 -13.20 -13.82 2.14
CA ILE A 630 -12.47 -13.98 0.89
C ILE A 630 -11.01 -14.23 1.20
N GLU A 631 -10.55 -15.45 0.88
CA GLU A 631 -9.18 -15.91 1.08
C GLU A 631 -8.20 -15.13 0.20
N ASN A 632 -7.00 -14.90 0.75
CA ASN A 632 -5.88 -14.31 0.03
C ASN A 632 -6.22 -12.97 -0.65
N TYR A 633 -6.81 -12.05 0.10
CA TYR A 633 -7.13 -10.71 -0.39
C TYR A 633 -5.89 -10.03 -0.99
N ARG A 634 -5.99 -9.60 -2.25
CA ARG A 634 -4.93 -8.99 -3.06
C ARG A 634 -5.53 -8.08 -4.13
N VAL A 635 -4.70 -7.37 -4.90
CA VAL A 635 -5.17 -6.36 -5.88
C VAL A 635 -6.14 -6.97 -6.89
N SER A 636 -5.84 -8.14 -7.44
CA SER A 636 -6.66 -8.74 -8.50
C SER A 636 -8.09 -9.10 -8.07
N ASN A 637 -8.30 -9.62 -6.84
CA ASN A 637 -9.65 -9.84 -6.33
C ASN A 637 -10.27 -8.58 -5.70
N ALA A 638 -9.46 -7.65 -5.25
CA ALA A 638 -9.93 -6.36 -4.73
C ALA A 638 -10.73 -5.55 -5.77
N GLU A 639 -10.26 -5.51 -7.01
CA GLU A 639 -10.96 -4.79 -8.10
C GLU A 639 -12.40 -5.31 -8.28
N LEU A 640 -12.60 -6.63 -8.27
CA LEU A 640 -13.92 -7.26 -8.34
C LEU A 640 -14.80 -6.89 -7.13
N ILE A 641 -14.20 -6.85 -5.94
CA ILE A 641 -14.91 -6.54 -4.69
C ILE A 641 -15.34 -5.07 -4.66
N PHE A 642 -14.45 -4.14 -5.01
CA PHE A 642 -14.78 -2.71 -5.04
C PHE A 642 -15.94 -2.39 -5.99
N ALA A 643 -15.95 -3.01 -7.16
CA ALA A 643 -17.00 -2.82 -8.15
C ALA A 643 -18.38 -3.30 -7.67
N ALA A 644 -18.42 -4.31 -6.81
CA ALA A 644 -19.63 -4.99 -6.36
C ALA A 644 -20.19 -4.46 -5.02
N ALA A 645 -19.42 -3.71 -4.24
CA ALA A 645 -19.83 -3.31 -2.90
C ALA A 645 -20.96 -2.28 -2.89
N ASP A 646 -21.92 -2.45 -1.98
CA ASP A 646 -22.92 -1.45 -1.66
C ASP A 646 -22.49 -0.57 -0.49
N VAL A 647 -21.91 -1.17 0.55
CA VAL A 647 -21.47 -0.50 1.77
C VAL A 647 -19.97 -0.71 1.96
N SER A 648 -19.28 0.39 2.19
CA SER A 648 -17.85 0.45 2.47
C SER A 648 -17.63 0.62 3.98
N GLU A 649 -17.16 -0.43 4.64
CA GLU A 649 -16.87 -0.44 6.08
C GLU A 649 -15.52 0.22 6.37
N GLN A 650 -15.54 1.43 6.92
CA GLN A 650 -14.38 2.25 7.27
C GLN A 650 -14.45 2.63 8.75
N ILE A 651 -14.39 1.62 9.60
CA ILE A 651 -14.80 1.65 11.01
C ILE A 651 -13.65 1.67 12.01
N SER A 652 -12.47 2.13 11.63
CA SER A 652 -11.34 2.31 12.54
C SER A 652 -11.74 3.13 13.77
N THR A 653 -11.09 2.88 14.90
CA THR A 653 -11.18 3.78 16.05
C THR A 653 -10.72 5.17 15.61
N ALA A 654 -11.54 6.20 15.83
CA ALA A 654 -11.20 7.56 15.44
C ALA A 654 -9.84 7.97 16.02
N SER A 655 -9.03 8.66 15.24
CA SER A 655 -7.63 9.03 15.49
C SER A 655 -6.57 7.94 15.20
N LYS A 656 -6.93 6.77 14.68
CA LYS A 656 -5.97 5.66 14.51
C LYS A 656 -5.59 5.37 13.05
N GLU A 657 -6.51 5.52 12.10
CA GLU A 657 -6.21 5.39 10.68
C GLU A 657 -5.68 6.71 10.13
N ALA A 658 -4.44 6.72 9.65
CA ALA A 658 -3.83 7.94 9.14
C ALA A 658 -4.60 8.54 7.94
N SER A 659 -4.99 7.70 7.00
CA SER A 659 -5.79 8.11 5.84
C SER A 659 -6.81 7.03 5.45
N GLY A 660 -6.33 5.83 5.15
CA GLY A 660 -7.04 4.88 4.32
C GLY A 660 -7.00 5.27 2.84
N THR A 661 -7.08 4.28 1.98
CA THR A 661 -7.25 4.45 0.53
C THR A 661 -8.34 3.53 -0.02
N GLY A 662 -8.68 2.46 0.69
CA GLY A 662 -9.83 1.62 0.38
C GLY A 662 -11.13 2.40 0.34
N ASN A 663 -11.32 3.32 1.29
CA ASN A 663 -12.44 4.24 1.33
C ASN A 663 -12.65 5.03 0.02
N MET A 664 -11.56 5.52 -0.59
CA MET A 664 -11.58 6.25 -1.86
C MET A 664 -11.93 5.34 -3.05
N LYS A 665 -11.46 4.10 -3.06
CA LYS A 665 -11.74 3.09 -4.10
C LYS A 665 -13.20 2.69 -4.10
N PHE A 666 -13.78 2.47 -2.93
CA PHE A 666 -15.21 2.20 -2.77
C PHE A 666 -16.06 3.39 -3.22
N MET A 667 -15.71 4.61 -2.80
CA MET A 667 -16.39 5.84 -3.19
C MET A 667 -16.42 6.00 -4.72
N LEU A 668 -15.28 5.81 -5.38
CA LEU A 668 -15.14 5.89 -6.84
C LEU A 668 -16.00 4.84 -7.57
N ASN A 669 -16.30 3.72 -6.93
CA ASN A 669 -17.15 2.63 -7.46
C ASN A 669 -18.60 2.70 -6.99
N GLY A 670 -19.00 3.76 -6.30
CA GLY A 670 -20.38 4.01 -5.91
C GLY A 670 -20.87 3.29 -4.66
N ALA A 671 -19.97 2.76 -3.84
CA ALA A 671 -20.32 2.27 -2.51
C ALA A 671 -20.47 3.45 -1.54
N LEU A 672 -21.40 3.34 -0.58
CA LEU A 672 -21.59 4.35 0.45
C LEU A 672 -20.73 4.02 1.66
N THR A 673 -20.07 5.04 2.22
CA THR A 673 -19.22 4.88 3.38
C THR A 673 -20.03 4.72 4.65
N LEU A 674 -19.81 3.63 5.39
CA LEU A 674 -20.17 3.47 6.79
C LEU A 674 -18.87 3.52 7.60
N GLY A 675 -18.70 4.54 8.41
CA GLY A 675 -17.43 4.73 9.07
C GLY A 675 -17.45 5.72 10.23
N THR A 676 -16.27 5.89 10.80
CA THR A 676 -15.96 6.91 11.81
C THR A 676 -15.36 8.15 11.17
N MET A 677 -15.39 9.28 11.87
CA MET A 677 -14.72 10.51 11.45
C MET A 677 -13.21 10.40 11.72
N ASP A 678 -12.55 9.61 10.88
CA ASP A 678 -11.14 9.26 10.98
C ASP A 678 -10.45 9.30 9.60
N GLY A 679 -9.18 9.64 9.58
CA GLY A 679 -8.39 9.69 8.36
C GLY A 679 -9.04 10.47 7.22
N ALA A 680 -9.01 9.90 6.03
CA ALA A 680 -9.63 10.51 4.85
C ALA A 680 -11.18 10.41 4.83
N ASN A 681 -11.80 9.65 5.72
CA ASN A 681 -13.26 9.63 5.82
C ASN A 681 -13.82 11.03 6.06
N VAL A 682 -13.13 11.86 6.83
CA VAL A 682 -13.53 13.26 7.10
C VAL A 682 -13.68 14.03 5.79
N GLU A 683 -12.69 13.92 4.92
CA GLU A 683 -12.67 14.61 3.62
C GLU A 683 -13.66 13.99 2.63
N ILE A 684 -13.91 12.68 2.70
CA ILE A 684 -14.96 12.01 1.89
C ILE A 684 -16.35 12.57 2.24
N VAL A 685 -16.67 12.68 3.53
CA VAL A 685 -17.94 13.21 3.99
C VAL A 685 -18.11 14.68 3.58
N GLU A 686 -17.04 15.48 3.66
CA GLU A 686 -17.07 16.87 3.19
C GLU A 686 -17.37 16.99 1.69
N GLU A 687 -16.80 16.11 0.87
CA GLU A 687 -17.00 16.14 -0.59
C GLU A 687 -18.39 15.66 -1.01
N VAL A 688 -18.94 14.64 -0.33
CA VAL A 688 -20.20 13.99 -0.75
C VAL A 688 -21.42 14.48 0.01
N GLY A 689 -21.24 15.11 1.18
CA GLY A 689 -22.31 15.51 2.09
C GLY A 689 -22.66 14.43 3.12
N GLU A 690 -23.02 14.84 4.32
CA GLU A 690 -23.36 13.94 5.44
C GLU A 690 -24.57 13.03 5.13
N GLU A 691 -25.48 13.48 4.28
CA GLU A 691 -26.67 12.73 3.86
C GLU A 691 -26.33 11.53 2.95
N ASN A 692 -25.13 11.48 2.39
CA ASN A 692 -24.67 10.45 1.46
C ASN A 692 -23.58 9.54 2.07
N ALA A 693 -23.43 9.58 3.40
CA ALA A 693 -22.53 8.73 4.18
C ALA A 693 -23.18 8.37 5.53
N PHE A 694 -22.69 7.34 6.18
CA PHE A 694 -23.21 6.84 7.46
C PHE A 694 -22.12 6.91 8.50
N ILE A 695 -22.17 7.88 9.39
CA ILE A 695 -21.15 8.14 10.40
C ILE A 695 -21.64 7.72 11.78
N PHE A 696 -20.76 7.12 12.57
CA PHE A 696 -21.00 6.66 13.92
C PHE A 696 -19.76 6.84 14.83
N GLY A 697 -19.96 6.65 16.12
CA GLY A 697 -18.92 6.46 17.11
C GLY A 697 -18.29 7.75 17.62
N LEU A 698 -17.29 7.56 18.48
CA LEU A 698 -16.52 8.65 19.09
C LEU A 698 -15.78 9.46 18.05
N SER A 699 -15.64 10.75 18.28
CA SER A 699 -14.72 11.61 17.55
C SER A 699 -13.26 11.35 17.96
N SER A 700 -12.30 11.81 17.14
CA SER A 700 -10.87 11.71 17.47
C SER A 700 -10.52 12.42 18.79
N ASP A 701 -11.12 13.60 19.06
CA ASP A 701 -10.89 14.36 20.29
C ASP A 701 -11.40 13.61 21.53
N GLU A 702 -12.55 12.93 21.42
CA GLU A 702 -13.09 12.11 22.51
C GLU A 702 -12.21 10.90 22.78
N VAL A 703 -11.72 10.21 21.74
CA VAL A 703 -10.80 9.09 21.90
C VAL A 703 -9.52 9.54 22.59
N ILE A 704 -8.88 10.60 22.09
CA ILE A 704 -7.65 11.16 22.68
C ILE A 704 -7.87 11.57 24.13
N LYS A 705 -9.03 12.15 24.44
CA LYS A 705 -9.39 12.50 25.84
C LYS A 705 -9.46 11.27 26.72
N TYR A 706 -10.13 10.20 26.29
CA TYR A 706 -10.20 8.95 27.05
C TYR A 706 -8.82 8.29 27.23
N GLU A 707 -7.99 8.32 26.20
CA GLU A 707 -6.63 7.79 26.29
C GLU A 707 -5.75 8.54 27.28
N ASN A 708 -5.84 9.87 27.29
CA ASN A 708 -5.01 10.72 28.13
C ASN A 708 -5.51 10.80 29.59
N TYR A 709 -6.81 10.80 29.80
CA TYR A 709 -7.41 11.08 31.12
C TYR A 709 -8.24 9.92 31.71
N GLY A 710 -8.43 8.84 30.96
CA GLY A 710 -9.26 7.71 31.39
C GLY A 710 -10.76 8.05 31.45
N GLY A 711 -11.50 7.34 32.27
CA GLY A 711 -12.93 7.56 32.47
C GLY A 711 -13.84 6.64 31.64
N TYR A 712 -13.27 5.61 30.98
CA TYR A 712 -14.01 4.56 30.30
C TYR A 712 -13.77 3.20 30.97
N ASP A 713 -14.87 2.52 31.31
CA ASP A 713 -14.86 1.15 31.82
C ASP A 713 -15.80 0.27 30.97
N PRO A 714 -15.28 -0.66 30.19
CA PRO A 714 -16.10 -1.56 29.36
C PRO A 714 -16.99 -2.49 30.19
N MET A 715 -16.64 -2.76 31.46
CA MET A 715 -17.48 -3.58 32.38
C MET A 715 -18.82 -2.93 32.67
N GLU A 716 -18.92 -1.61 32.67
CA GLU A 716 -20.22 -0.92 32.85
C GLU A 716 -21.18 -1.27 31.71
N ILE A 717 -20.67 -1.31 30.45
CA ILE A 717 -21.47 -1.70 29.28
C ILE A 717 -21.88 -3.17 29.38
N PHE A 718 -20.94 -4.06 29.72
CA PHE A 718 -21.23 -5.48 29.91
C PHE A 718 -22.29 -5.73 30.94
N ASN A 719 -22.24 -5.02 32.07
CA ASN A 719 -23.19 -5.21 33.16
C ASN A 719 -24.58 -4.65 32.85
N ASN A 720 -24.67 -3.54 32.12
CA ASN A 720 -25.91 -2.82 31.87
C ASN A 720 -26.60 -3.14 30.56
N ASP A 721 -25.90 -3.78 29.61
CA ASP A 721 -26.44 -4.13 28.31
C ASP A 721 -26.53 -5.65 28.11
N PRO A 722 -27.74 -6.24 28.23
CA PRO A 722 -27.90 -7.69 28.11
C PRO A 722 -27.57 -8.26 26.73
N ASP A 723 -27.79 -7.47 25.68
CA ASP A 723 -27.52 -7.91 24.31
C ASP A 723 -26.01 -8.00 24.03
N ILE A 724 -25.27 -6.96 24.43
CA ILE A 724 -23.81 -6.94 24.33
C ILE A 724 -23.21 -8.05 25.21
N ARG A 725 -23.70 -8.19 26.43
CA ARG A 725 -23.28 -9.26 27.35
C ARG A 725 -23.48 -10.65 26.69
N ARG A 726 -24.64 -10.90 26.10
CA ARG A 726 -24.93 -12.16 25.40
C ARG A 726 -23.89 -12.42 24.30
N VAL A 727 -23.62 -11.46 23.45
CA VAL A 727 -22.61 -11.56 22.38
C VAL A 727 -21.22 -11.91 22.94
N LEU A 728 -20.80 -11.20 23.99
CA LEU A 728 -19.48 -11.43 24.60
C LEU A 728 -19.39 -12.79 25.27
N MET A 729 -20.45 -13.23 25.95
CA MET A 729 -20.50 -14.56 26.56
C MET A 729 -20.44 -15.69 25.51
N GLN A 730 -20.93 -15.45 24.30
CA GLN A 730 -20.83 -16.42 23.19
C GLN A 730 -19.40 -16.65 22.71
N LEU A 731 -18.46 -15.79 23.05
CA LEU A 731 -17.03 -16.00 22.80
C LEU A 731 -16.41 -17.10 23.69
N ILE A 732 -17.02 -17.40 24.84
CA ILE A 732 -16.47 -18.29 25.88
C ILE A 732 -17.42 -19.40 26.35
N ASN A 733 -18.57 -19.57 25.71
CA ASN A 733 -19.57 -20.58 26.10
C ASN A 733 -19.74 -21.74 25.09
N GLY A 734 -18.91 -21.79 24.05
CA GLY A 734 -18.94 -22.81 23.03
C GLY A 734 -19.93 -22.58 21.89
N THR A 735 -20.66 -21.46 21.83
CA THR A 735 -21.64 -21.18 20.76
C THR A 735 -21.00 -21.29 19.37
N TYR A 736 -19.80 -20.71 19.19
CA TYR A 736 -19.08 -20.73 17.93
C TYR A 736 -17.85 -21.65 17.92
N ALA A 737 -17.61 -22.37 19.00
CA ALA A 737 -16.56 -23.38 19.13
C ALA A 737 -17.00 -24.48 20.12
N PRO A 738 -17.95 -25.37 19.75
CA PRO A 738 -18.54 -26.33 20.70
C PRO A 738 -17.53 -27.27 21.35
N ASN A 739 -16.46 -27.61 20.63
CA ASN A 739 -15.43 -28.52 21.10
C ASN A 739 -14.32 -27.83 21.92
N ASP A 740 -14.31 -26.50 21.96
CA ASP A 740 -13.34 -25.71 22.72
C ASP A 740 -13.96 -24.37 23.12
N PRO A 741 -14.76 -24.35 24.20
CA PRO A 741 -15.45 -23.13 24.65
C PRO A 741 -14.52 -21.94 24.92
N ASP A 742 -13.26 -22.22 25.23
CA ASP A 742 -12.25 -21.19 25.54
C ASP A 742 -11.51 -20.65 24.29
N ARG A 743 -11.87 -21.11 23.10
CA ARG A 743 -11.19 -20.74 21.85
C ARG A 743 -10.99 -19.24 21.67
N PHE A 744 -11.99 -18.45 21.97
CA PHE A 744 -11.98 -17.01 21.78
C PHE A 744 -11.80 -16.22 23.09
N ARG A 745 -11.33 -16.88 24.16
CA ARG A 745 -11.12 -16.24 25.47
C ARG A 745 -10.16 -15.05 25.40
N THR A 746 -9.15 -15.09 24.56
CA THR A 746 -8.22 -13.97 24.41
C THR A 746 -8.91 -12.71 23.86
N LEU A 747 -9.85 -12.87 22.92
CA LEU A 747 -10.66 -11.76 22.41
C LEU A 747 -11.62 -11.23 23.50
N TYR A 748 -12.27 -12.13 24.25
CA TYR A 748 -13.10 -11.76 25.39
C TYR A 748 -12.29 -10.96 26.43
N ASN A 749 -11.12 -11.46 26.80
CA ASN A 749 -10.25 -10.79 27.77
C ASN A 749 -9.77 -9.42 27.27
N SER A 750 -9.43 -9.29 25.99
CA SER A 750 -9.02 -7.99 25.43
C SER A 750 -10.08 -6.90 25.54
N LEU A 751 -11.36 -7.30 25.63
CA LEU A 751 -12.48 -6.39 25.73
C LEU A 751 -12.87 -6.06 27.19
N LEU A 752 -12.65 -6.98 28.14
CA LEU A 752 -13.23 -6.87 29.49
C LEU A 752 -12.23 -6.93 30.63
N ASN A 753 -11.11 -7.62 30.48
CA ASN A 753 -10.21 -7.90 31.58
C ASN A 753 -8.96 -7.04 31.53
N THR A 754 -8.79 -6.21 32.55
CA THR A 754 -7.51 -5.53 32.81
C THR A 754 -6.56 -6.51 33.50
N LEU A 755 -5.85 -7.34 32.73
CA LEU A 755 -4.75 -8.13 33.26
C LEU A 755 -3.51 -7.26 33.40
N SER A 756 -3.20 -6.88 34.64
CA SER A 756 -2.04 -6.09 35.08
C SER A 756 -1.99 -4.64 34.62
N THR A 757 -1.29 -4.28 33.56
CA THR A 757 -1.06 -2.88 33.16
C THR A 757 -1.77 -2.46 31.87
N ALA A 758 -2.38 -3.39 31.16
CA ALA A 758 -3.09 -3.10 29.92
C ALA A 758 -4.54 -2.68 30.17
N LYS A 759 -4.98 -1.61 29.53
CA LYS A 759 -6.39 -1.18 29.54
C LYS A 759 -7.21 -2.17 28.69
N ALA A 760 -8.41 -2.59 29.19
CA ALA A 760 -9.35 -3.36 28.41
C ALA A 760 -10.02 -2.48 27.35
N ASP A 761 -10.44 -3.10 26.26
CA ASP A 761 -11.11 -2.44 25.12
C ASP A 761 -10.39 -1.17 24.66
N THR A 762 -9.10 -1.32 24.39
CA THR A 762 -8.19 -0.23 23.98
C THR A 762 -8.69 0.54 22.77
N TYR A 763 -9.46 -0.11 21.89
CA TYR A 763 -9.98 0.48 20.65
C TYR A 763 -11.45 0.84 20.72
N PHE A 764 -12.06 0.91 21.92
CA PHE A 764 -13.42 1.42 22.16
C PHE A 764 -14.53 0.68 21.39
N ILE A 765 -14.36 -0.62 21.17
CA ILE A 765 -15.34 -1.45 20.44
C ILE A 765 -16.70 -1.43 21.14
N LEU A 766 -16.73 -1.67 22.45
CA LEU A 766 -18.00 -1.70 23.20
C LEU A 766 -18.62 -0.31 23.34
N LYS A 767 -17.80 0.72 23.43
CA LYS A 767 -18.26 2.11 23.51
C LYS A 767 -19.00 2.54 22.25
N ASP A 768 -18.51 2.14 21.08
CA ASP A 768 -19.07 2.48 19.77
C ASP A 768 -20.15 1.49 19.29
N PHE A 769 -20.34 0.35 19.98
CA PHE A 769 -21.16 -0.75 19.49
C PHE A 769 -22.60 -0.35 19.18
N LYS A 770 -23.28 0.32 20.10
CA LYS A 770 -24.69 0.74 19.89
C LYS A 770 -24.84 1.76 18.78
N SER A 771 -23.96 2.73 18.73
CA SER A 771 -23.93 3.73 17.66
C SER A 771 -23.72 3.04 16.31
N TYR A 772 -22.84 2.05 16.24
CA TYR A 772 -22.60 1.23 15.05
C TYR A 772 -23.84 0.43 14.64
N ALA A 773 -24.48 -0.26 15.56
CA ALA A 773 -25.68 -1.04 15.31
C ALA A 773 -26.85 -0.14 14.81
N GLU A 774 -27.04 1.03 15.41
CA GLU A 774 -28.04 1.99 14.98
C GLU A 774 -27.76 2.53 13.56
N THR A 775 -26.51 2.78 13.27
CA THR A 775 -26.10 3.23 11.92
C THR A 775 -26.36 2.16 10.86
N HIS A 776 -26.20 0.89 11.17
CA HIS A 776 -26.59 -0.21 10.27
C HIS A 776 -28.11 -0.24 10.00
N ARG A 777 -28.95 0.11 10.96
CA ARG A 777 -30.40 0.27 10.74
C ARG A 777 -30.71 1.41 9.79
N ARG A 778 -29.97 2.52 9.91
CA ARG A 778 -30.08 3.65 8.98
C ARG A 778 -29.66 3.26 7.55
N VAL A 779 -28.61 2.44 7.41
CA VAL A 779 -28.19 1.89 6.10
C VAL A 779 -29.30 1.05 5.49
N GLU A 780 -29.90 0.13 6.26
CA GLU A 780 -30.99 -0.71 5.77
C GLU A 780 -32.21 0.13 5.33
N ALA A 781 -32.60 1.09 6.13
CA ALA A 781 -33.72 2.00 5.79
C ALA A 781 -33.45 2.80 4.52
N ALA A 782 -32.21 3.27 4.34
CA ALA A 782 -31.81 3.98 3.12
C ALA A 782 -31.75 3.08 1.89
N TYR A 783 -31.29 1.83 2.05
CA TYR A 783 -31.21 0.85 0.94
C TYR A 783 -32.57 0.44 0.41
N ARG A 784 -33.59 0.38 1.27
CA ARG A 784 -34.98 0.09 0.88
C ARG A 784 -35.58 1.18 -0.01
N ASP A 785 -35.09 2.42 0.07
CA ASP A 785 -35.44 3.51 -0.84
C ASP A 785 -34.44 3.50 -2.03
N GLU A 786 -34.80 2.71 -3.04
CA GLU A 786 -33.93 2.48 -4.22
C GLU A 786 -33.51 3.78 -4.93
N LYS A 787 -34.41 4.76 -5.02
CA LYS A 787 -34.12 6.07 -5.68
C LYS A 787 -33.11 6.86 -4.85
N ARG A 788 -33.30 6.93 -3.54
CA ARG A 788 -32.41 7.61 -2.63
C ARG A 788 -31.03 6.95 -2.64
N TRP A 789 -30.99 5.60 -2.59
CA TRP A 789 -29.73 4.85 -2.61
C TRP A 789 -28.95 5.08 -3.92
N ALA A 790 -29.63 4.95 -5.07
CA ALA A 790 -29.04 5.21 -6.38
C ALA A 790 -28.51 6.64 -6.51
N LYS A 791 -29.27 7.64 -6.06
CA LYS A 791 -28.83 9.03 -6.02
C LYS A 791 -27.54 9.19 -5.20
N SER A 792 -27.51 8.66 -3.98
CA SER A 792 -26.33 8.74 -3.12
C SER A 792 -25.13 8.02 -3.71
N ALA A 793 -25.34 6.87 -4.36
CA ALA A 793 -24.28 6.11 -5.02
C ALA A 793 -23.67 6.90 -6.21
N ILE A 794 -24.51 7.49 -7.07
CA ILE A 794 -24.05 8.35 -8.18
C ILE A 794 -23.29 9.57 -7.64
N LEU A 795 -23.77 10.20 -6.57
CA LEU A 795 -23.10 11.35 -5.94
C LEU A 795 -21.74 10.98 -5.35
N ASN A 796 -21.59 9.78 -4.77
CA ASN A 796 -20.28 9.30 -4.32
C ASN A 796 -19.29 9.21 -5.48
N VAL A 797 -19.67 8.65 -6.62
CA VAL A 797 -18.83 8.63 -7.82
C VAL A 797 -18.53 10.06 -8.29
N ALA A 798 -19.53 10.90 -8.42
CA ALA A 798 -19.39 12.27 -8.91
C ALA A 798 -18.48 13.15 -8.04
N CYS A 799 -18.47 12.92 -6.73
CA CYS A 799 -17.69 13.69 -5.76
C CYS A 799 -16.30 13.11 -5.48
N SER A 800 -15.89 12.04 -6.16
CA SER A 800 -14.60 11.34 -5.91
C SER A 800 -13.39 12.04 -6.52
N GLY A 801 -13.58 13.10 -7.29
CA GLY A 801 -12.51 13.77 -8.05
C GLY A 801 -11.30 14.25 -7.25
N LYS A 802 -11.51 14.70 -6.00
CA LYS A 802 -10.44 15.09 -5.08
C LYS A 802 -9.46 13.94 -4.79
N PHE A 803 -9.93 12.70 -4.79
CA PHE A 803 -9.17 11.54 -4.33
C PHE A 803 -8.37 10.84 -5.43
N THR A 804 -8.10 11.53 -6.53
CA THR A 804 -7.13 11.05 -7.52
C THR A 804 -5.70 11.22 -7.01
N SER A 805 -4.86 10.20 -7.24
CA SER A 805 -3.42 10.30 -6.99
C SER A 805 -2.73 11.32 -7.91
N ASP A 806 -3.33 11.68 -9.04
CA ASP A 806 -2.82 12.73 -9.92
C ASP A 806 -2.80 14.09 -9.19
N ARG A 807 -3.86 14.43 -8.46
CA ARG A 807 -3.89 15.63 -7.61
C ARG A 807 -2.83 15.55 -6.50
N THR A 808 -2.74 14.41 -5.82
CA THR A 808 -1.76 14.23 -4.75
C THR A 808 -0.34 14.44 -5.26
N ILE A 809 0.02 13.81 -6.37
CA ILE A 809 1.36 13.97 -6.99
C ILE A 809 1.60 15.40 -7.45
N GLN A 810 0.61 16.07 -8.04
CA GLN A 810 0.77 17.46 -8.45
C GLN A 810 1.06 18.37 -7.23
N GLU A 811 0.39 18.14 -6.09
CA GLU A 811 0.68 18.86 -4.84
C GLU A 811 2.10 18.57 -4.31
N TYR A 812 2.58 17.32 -4.36
CA TYR A 812 3.98 17.00 -4.04
C TYR A 812 4.95 17.72 -4.96
N VAL A 813 4.68 17.76 -6.26
CA VAL A 813 5.53 18.46 -7.24
C VAL A 813 5.57 19.95 -6.96
N ASP A 814 4.42 20.58 -6.76
CA ASP A 814 4.33 22.04 -6.60
C ASP A 814 4.90 22.52 -5.26
N GLU A 815 4.72 21.76 -4.19
CA GLU A 815 5.01 22.22 -2.83
C GLU A 815 6.27 21.60 -2.21
N ILE A 816 6.72 20.43 -2.68
CA ILE A 816 7.84 19.70 -2.07
C ILE A 816 8.97 19.45 -3.07
N TRP A 817 8.69 18.76 -4.18
CA TRP A 817 9.75 18.25 -5.06
C TRP A 817 10.21 19.26 -6.11
N HIS A 818 9.34 20.12 -6.58
CA HIS A 818 9.60 21.10 -7.63
C HIS A 818 10.21 20.47 -8.89
N LEU A 819 9.50 19.43 -9.42
CA LEU A 819 9.93 18.68 -10.59
C LEU A 819 9.58 19.43 -11.88
N ASP A 820 10.43 19.25 -12.89
CA ASP A 820 10.19 19.74 -14.24
C ASP A 820 9.36 18.76 -15.06
N LYS A 821 8.35 19.25 -15.76
CA LYS A 821 7.55 18.41 -16.64
C LYS A 821 8.30 18.10 -17.94
N VAL A 822 8.39 16.83 -18.28
CA VAL A 822 9.02 16.37 -19.51
C VAL A 822 7.98 16.21 -20.62
N VAL A 823 8.29 16.73 -21.81
CA VAL A 823 7.44 16.58 -22.99
C VAL A 823 8.23 15.82 -24.05
N LEU A 824 7.69 14.69 -24.51
CA LEU A 824 8.29 13.95 -25.59
C LEU A 824 8.12 14.69 -26.94
N PRO A 825 9.11 14.66 -27.81
CA PRO A 825 8.99 15.26 -29.14
C PRO A 825 7.87 14.58 -29.93
N LYS A 826 7.06 15.39 -30.63
CA LYS A 826 6.10 14.84 -31.59
C LYS A 826 6.87 14.13 -32.69
N LYS A 827 6.60 12.82 -32.90
CA LYS A 827 7.14 12.16 -34.11
C LYS A 827 6.65 12.94 -35.32
N THR A 828 7.54 13.64 -36.00
CA THR A 828 7.31 14.09 -37.37
C THR A 828 7.11 12.84 -38.24
N LYS A 829 5.95 12.79 -38.90
CA LYS A 829 5.60 11.70 -39.84
C LYS A 829 6.65 11.53 -40.91
#